data_dde00b60c2177d5ae4b32dcff7d3b905
#
_entry.id   dde00b60c2177d5ae4b32dcff7d3b905
#
_cell.length_a   1.000
_cell.length_b   1.000
_cell.length_c   1.000
_cell.angle_alpha   90.00
_cell.angle_beta   90.00
_cell.angle_gamma   90.00
#
_symmetry.space_group_name_H-M   'P 1'
#
loop_
_entity.id
_entity.type
_entity.pdbx_description
1 polymer ?
#
loop_
_entity_poly.entity_id
_entity_poly.type
_entity_poly.pdbx_seq_one_letter_code
_entity_poly.pdbx_strand_id
1 'polypeptide(L)'
;MSRQEALQQFRQALKAGQKCYRDCVHRGRYPYPQVLEERLRGCAVAGRVDLGVLDIPIAQIIGTNTAGRQAAFAANFMPLLDLGTEFASKWVALCEAHLGDTGITDPIRCFEYMGCFYVQEGNKRVSVLKSFDAPTIRAYVTRVLPVYSDDPAVRVYYEFLHFYGLCGRYQVHFNRVGDYPKLQAALGFDADHIWSDREKRAFLTAFYTFRTAYYKLSQEPPVTTAEALLVWLHTYTLGDLRVLGPAELEKSIRAVWTELTAYARGGKIEMQTDAEPEASGSGLLGLVAGRMFPGGTLRAAVVHECAPEKSPWIREHDKGRQQLEQALGDAVSVRTYLAADYPCTEDALEQAVSDGAQVIFTTTVPLIFACRKLAPKYPGVRFLNCSVDMPYPGVRTYYGRIYEAKFLLGAIAGALAEDSRIGYVADGPIFGTPAAINAFALGAQLTNPRAEIELRWSCCEASPAARLAEEGLRVICARDLPGSGDSPDWRGLCLAQNAGPVCAALPVWNWGEVYIRLARSILRGGWDELSAVAAVNYWWGFASGAVDVQLMESLPDGPRELVRLLRAALTHGELAPFHRRIADQTGAVQNDGERWLAPEEVLHMDWLCANVRGSIPQYDELLPMARPMVRLLGLYRETLQPEKRGPLL
;
A
#
# COMPACT_ATOMS: atom_id res chain seq x y z
N MET A 1 50.35 14.41 -14.12
CA MET A 1 50.32 13.06 -13.46
C MET A 1 50.89 12.00 -14.37
N SER A 2 51.54 10.99 -13.85
CA SER A 2 52.46 10.15 -14.62
C SER A 2 51.72 8.91 -15.22
N ARG A 3 52.24 8.44 -16.36
CA ARG A 3 51.88 7.17 -16.96
C ARG A 3 51.90 6.00 -15.95
N GLN A 4 52.70 6.15 -14.89
CA GLN A 4 52.82 5.15 -13.84
C GLN A 4 51.53 5.04 -12.98
N GLU A 5 50.87 6.14 -12.72
CA GLU A 5 49.56 6.16 -12.01
C GLU A 5 48.44 5.54 -12.85
N ALA A 6 48.40 5.86 -14.15
CA ALA A 6 47.46 5.25 -15.08
C ALA A 6 47.65 3.73 -15.22
N LEU A 7 48.91 3.26 -15.21
CA LEU A 7 49.23 1.84 -15.18
C LEU A 7 48.82 1.15 -13.87
N GLN A 8 48.98 1.85 -12.75
CA GLN A 8 48.51 1.35 -11.45
C GLN A 8 46.98 1.26 -11.42
N GLN A 9 46.29 2.24 -11.93
CA GLN A 9 44.81 2.24 -12.03
C GLN A 9 44.34 1.10 -12.94
N PHE A 10 44.98 0.88 -14.07
CA PHE A 10 44.66 -0.27 -14.92
C PHE A 10 44.79 -1.61 -14.19
N ARG A 11 45.89 -1.81 -13.41
CA ARG A 11 46.07 -3.03 -12.62
C ARG A 11 44.98 -3.24 -11.56
N GLN A 12 44.51 -2.17 -10.95
CA GLN A 12 43.40 -2.20 -9.99
C GLN A 12 42.09 -2.55 -10.71
N ALA A 13 41.81 -1.89 -11.85
CA ALA A 13 40.64 -2.18 -12.68
C ALA A 13 40.64 -3.64 -13.20
N LEU A 14 41.79 -4.15 -13.64
CA LEU A 14 41.93 -5.55 -14.08
C LEU A 14 41.62 -6.55 -12.95
N LYS A 15 42.13 -6.30 -11.73
CA LYS A 15 41.80 -7.13 -10.56
C LYS A 15 40.30 -7.06 -10.22
N ALA A 16 39.68 -5.89 -10.29
CA ALA A 16 38.25 -5.70 -10.07
C ALA A 16 37.41 -6.43 -11.15
N GLY A 17 37.86 -6.41 -12.42
CA GLY A 17 37.23 -7.14 -13.51
C GLY A 17 37.29 -8.64 -13.29
N GLN A 18 38.49 -9.19 -13.00
CA GLN A 18 38.70 -10.61 -12.72
C GLN A 18 37.91 -11.10 -11.49
N LYS A 19 37.80 -10.26 -10.45
CA LYS A 19 36.97 -10.56 -9.28
C LYS A 19 35.49 -10.61 -9.68
N CYS A 20 34.98 -9.58 -10.36
CA CYS A 20 33.59 -9.53 -10.83
C CYS A 20 33.25 -10.74 -11.71
N TYR A 21 34.12 -11.10 -12.66
CA TYR A 21 33.94 -12.26 -13.50
C TYR A 21 33.77 -13.55 -12.69
N ARG A 22 34.69 -13.82 -11.76
CA ARG A 22 34.61 -15.01 -10.89
C ARG A 22 33.38 -15.03 -10.03
N ASP A 23 33.02 -13.89 -9.41
CA ASP A 23 31.84 -13.76 -8.55
C ASP A 23 30.54 -14.01 -9.35
N CYS A 24 30.46 -13.52 -10.62
CA CYS A 24 29.34 -13.80 -11.50
C CYS A 24 29.25 -15.29 -11.83
N VAL A 25 30.36 -15.93 -12.21
CA VAL A 25 30.39 -17.38 -12.54
C VAL A 25 29.99 -18.21 -11.33
N HIS A 26 30.53 -17.91 -10.14
CA HIS A 26 30.17 -18.61 -8.91
C HIS A 26 28.67 -18.51 -8.54
N ARG A 27 28.04 -17.36 -8.86
CA ARG A 27 26.61 -17.11 -8.60
C ARG A 27 25.71 -17.54 -9.77
N GLY A 28 26.24 -18.17 -10.82
CA GLY A 28 25.49 -18.54 -12.02
C GLY A 28 24.97 -17.35 -12.82
N ARG A 29 25.62 -16.17 -12.68
CA ARG A 29 25.25 -14.95 -13.41
C ARG A 29 26.13 -14.79 -14.65
N TYR A 30 25.57 -14.10 -15.66
CA TYR A 30 26.32 -13.79 -16.87
C TYR A 30 27.49 -12.85 -16.56
N PRO A 31 28.76 -13.23 -16.89
CA PRO A 31 29.93 -12.52 -16.40
C PRO A 31 30.39 -11.35 -17.27
N TYR A 32 29.75 -11.11 -18.43
CA TYR A 32 30.09 -10.05 -19.37
C TYR A 32 29.04 -8.96 -19.43
N PRO A 33 29.30 -7.76 -20.03
CA PRO A 33 28.29 -6.77 -20.33
C PRO A 33 27.16 -7.36 -21.19
N GLN A 34 25.93 -6.93 -20.95
CA GLN A 34 24.76 -7.38 -21.73
C GLN A 34 24.86 -6.90 -23.18
N VAL A 35 24.25 -7.62 -24.13
CA VAL A 35 24.22 -7.25 -25.55
C VAL A 35 22.81 -6.83 -25.95
N LEU A 36 22.66 -5.58 -26.43
CA LEU A 36 21.36 -5.05 -26.84
C LEU A 36 20.72 -5.84 -27.97
N GLU A 37 21.50 -6.18 -29.02
CA GLU A 37 21.01 -6.98 -30.16
C GLU A 37 20.44 -8.34 -29.72
N GLU A 38 21.01 -8.95 -28.68
CA GLU A 38 20.49 -10.21 -28.12
C GLU A 38 19.20 -9.98 -27.35
N ARG A 39 19.12 -8.89 -26.58
CA ARG A 39 17.89 -8.53 -25.85
C ARG A 39 16.74 -8.15 -26.75
N LEU A 40 17.02 -7.59 -27.92
CA LEU A 40 15.99 -7.21 -28.90
C LEU A 40 15.54 -8.38 -29.78
N ARG A 41 16.21 -9.55 -29.72
CA ARG A 41 15.78 -10.72 -30.48
C ARG A 41 14.39 -11.17 -30.07
N GLY A 42 13.44 -11.09 -31.00
CA GLY A 42 12.05 -11.46 -30.77
C GLY A 42 11.21 -10.38 -30.09
N CYS A 43 11.80 -9.23 -29.74
CA CYS A 43 11.05 -8.10 -29.19
C CYS A 43 10.58 -7.17 -30.32
N ALA A 44 9.30 -6.79 -30.31
CA ALA A 44 8.78 -5.79 -31.23
C ALA A 44 9.24 -4.39 -30.79
N VAL A 45 9.83 -3.64 -31.71
CA VAL A 45 10.30 -2.27 -31.51
C VAL A 45 9.34 -1.31 -32.19
N ALA A 46 8.78 -0.36 -31.44
CA ALA A 46 7.86 0.67 -31.95
C ALA A 46 8.59 1.77 -32.74
N GLY A 47 9.86 2.02 -32.40
CA GLY A 47 10.64 3.04 -33.08
C GLY A 47 11.96 3.36 -32.40
N ARG A 48 12.70 4.31 -32.99
CA ARG A 48 13.92 4.88 -32.42
C ARG A 48 13.82 6.38 -32.41
N VAL A 49 14.25 7.00 -31.31
CA VAL A 49 14.23 8.45 -31.11
C VAL A 49 15.62 8.93 -30.77
N ASP A 50 16.13 9.90 -31.51
CA ASP A 50 17.41 10.55 -31.21
C ASP A 50 17.17 11.60 -30.10
N LEU A 51 17.86 11.43 -28.98
CA LEU A 51 17.80 12.33 -27.82
C LEU A 51 18.93 13.37 -27.83
N GLY A 52 19.84 13.32 -28.81
CA GLY A 52 21.00 14.19 -28.88
C GLY A 52 22.05 13.86 -27.80
N VAL A 53 22.77 14.90 -27.36
CA VAL A 53 23.85 14.76 -26.36
C VAL A 53 23.29 14.96 -24.96
N LEU A 54 23.43 13.93 -24.11
CA LEU A 54 22.98 13.94 -22.72
C LEU A 54 24.12 13.54 -21.77
N ASP A 55 24.04 14.01 -20.53
CA ASP A 55 24.84 13.49 -19.42
C ASP A 55 24.09 12.33 -18.77
N ILE A 56 24.49 11.11 -19.07
CA ILE A 56 23.81 9.90 -18.60
C ILE A 56 24.47 9.31 -17.36
N PRO A 57 23.70 8.70 -16.42
CA PRO A 57 24.27 8.05 -15.25
C PRO A 57 25.12 6.84 -15.65
N ILE A 58 26.39 6.84 -15.26
CA ILE A 58 27.32 5.79 -15.66
C ILE A 58 26.95 4.42 -15.06
N ALA A 59 26.26 4.42 -13.92
CA ALA A 59 25.76 3.21 -13.26
C ALA A 59 24.69 2.47 -14.11
N GLN A 60 23.93 3.20 -14.93
CA GLN A 60 22.89 2.63 -15.81
C GLN A 60 23.44 2.11 -17.14
N ILE A 61 24.74 2.25 -17.39
CA ILE A 61 25.39 1.62 -18.53
C ILE A 61 25.66 0.16 -18.16
N ILE A 62 24.86 -0.77 -18.71
CA ILE A 62 24.89 -2.20 -18.37
C ILE A 62 25.39 -3.10 -19.51
N GLY A 63 25.52 -2.55 -20.73
CA GLY A 63 25.82 -3.39 -21.87
C GLY A 63 26.44 -2.68 -23.06
N THR A 64 26.67 -3.47 -24.09
CA THR A 64 27.16 -3.05 -25.41
C THR A 64 26.10 -3.30 -26.47
N ASN A 65 26.15 -2.60 -27.59
CA ASN A 65 25.21 -2.84 -28.68
C ASN A 65 25.41 -4.23 -29.31
N THR A 66 26.68 -4.62 -29.58
CA THR A 66 27.03 -5.89 -30.24
C THR A 66 27.99 -6.71 -29.39
N ALA A 67 28.03 -8.03 -29.65
CA ALA A 67 28.89 -8.96 -28.92
C ALA A 67 30.41 -8.84 -29.26
N GLY A 68 30.77 -8.15 -30.31
CA GLY A 68 32.12 -8.22 -30.92
C GLY A 68 33.30 -7.82 -30.02
N ARG A 69 33.11 -7.15 -28.89
CA ARG A 69 34.18 -6.78 -27.92
C ARG A 69 33.79 -7.04 -26.48
N GLN A 70 32.73 -7.76 -26.26
CA GLN A 70 32.14 -8.06 -24.96
C GLN A 70 33.16 -8.78 -24.04
N ALA A 71 33.89 -9.77 -24.54
CA ALA A 71 34.84 -10.57 -23.76
C ALA A 71 36.07 -9.78 -23.25
N ALA A 72 36.25 -8.53 -23.66
CA ALA A 72 37.33 -7.68 -23.15
C ALA A 72 36.99 -7.08 -21.77
N PHE A 73 35.74 -7.15 -21.36
CA PHE A 73 35.23 -6.54 -20.11
C PHE A 73 34.42 -7.55 -19.28
N ALA A 74 34.52 -7.44 -17.96
CA ALA A 74 33.57 -8.07 -17.04
C ALA A 74 32.24 -7.33 -17.03
N ALA A 75 31.19 -7.88 -16.41
CA ALA A 75 29.86 -7.27 -16.30
C ALA A 75 29.86 -5.85 -15.71
N ASN A 76 30.84 -5.52 -14.87
CA ASN A 76 31.05 -4.17 -14.33
C ASN A 76 31.84 -3.22 -15.27
N PHE A 77 32.08 -3.61 -16.51
CA PHE A 77 32.91 -2.89 -17.50
C PHE A 77 34.41 -2.80 -17.16
N MET A 78 34.88 -3.49 -16.12
CA MET A 78 36.31 -3.51 -15.83
C MET A 78 37.03 -4.46 -16.78
N PRO A 79 38.34 -4.18 -17.12
CA PRO A 79 39.12 -4.96 -18.06
C PRO A 79 39.27 -6.45 -17.66
N LEU A 80 39.31 -7.34 -18.64
CA LEU A 80 39.71 -8.74 -18.49
C LEU A 80 41.00 -9.10 -19.23
N LEU A 81 41.46 -8.23 -20.13
CA LEU A 81 42.65 -8.44 -20.94
C LEU A 81 43.91 -7.87 -20.25
N ASP A 82 45.02 -8.60 -20.35
CA ASP A 82 46.28 -8.28 -19.68
C ASP A 82 47.01 -7.05 -20.26
N LEU A 83 48.00 -6.56 -19.49
CA LEU A 83 48.78 -5.35 -19.76
C LEU A 83 49.55 -5.37 -21.12
N GLY A 84 49.91 -6.53 -21.66
CA GLY A 84 50.64 -6.68 -22.93
C GLY A 84 49.78 -6.46 -24.18
N THR A 85 48.52 -6.14 -24.05
CA THR A 85 47.57 -6.02 -25.16
C THR A 85 47.45 -4.59 -25.68
N GLU A 86 47.11 -4.44 -26.97
CA GLU A 86 46.72 -3.14 -27.56
C GLU A 86 45.54 -2.52 -26.80
N PHE A 87 44.65 -3.34 -26.25
CA PHE A 87 43.55 -2.92 -25.43
C PHE A 87 44.03 -2.15 -24.20
N ALA A 88 44.97 -2.72 -23.45
CA ALA A 88 45.51 -2.11 -22.23
C ALA A 88 46.24 -0.79 -22.56
N SER A 89 47.04 -0.76 -23.65
CA SER A 89 47.72 0.48 -24.06
C SER A 89 46.76 1.62 -24.34
N LYS A 90 45.64 1.35 -25.05
CA LYS A 90 44.59 2.35 -25.32
C LYS A 90 43.81 2.73 -24.06
N TRP A 91 43.56 1.79 -23.13
CA TRP A 91 42.89 2.07 -21.87
C TRP A 91 43.75 2.98 -20.97
N VAL A 92 45.06 2.68 -20.87
CA VAL A 92 46.03 3.50 -20.11
C VAL A 92 46.14 4.90 -20.69
N ALA A 93 46.20 5.07 -22.00
CA ALA A 93 46.23 6.38 -22.64
C ALA A 93 44.97 7.22 -22.35
N LEU A 94 43.78 6.60 -22.32
CA LEU A 94 42.55 7.24 -21.91
C LEU A 94 42.54 7.62 -20.43
N CYS A 95 43.13 6.80 -19.56
CA CYS A 95 43.29 7.05 -18.14
C CYS A 95 44.26 8.23 -17.91
N GLU A 96 45.39 8.29 -18.66
CA GLU A 96 46.31 9.42 -18.64
C GLU A 96 45.60 10.74 -19.04
N ALA A 97 44.77 10.69 -20.10
CA ALA A 97 43.99 11.86 -20.53
C ALA A 97 42.95 12.27 -19.45
N HIS A 98 42.31 11.30 -18.79
CA HIS A 98 41.35 11.58 -17.70
C HIS A 98 42.00 12.22 -16.48
N LEU A 99 43.20 11.79 -16.12
CA LEU A 99 43.97 12.31 -15.01
C LEU A 99 44.68 13.61 -15.34
N GLY A 100 44.81 13.96 -16.62
CA GLY A 100 45.39 15.19 -17.10
C GLY A 100 44.40 16.35 -17.21
N ASP A 101 44.88 17.51 -17.66
CA ASP A 101 44.09 18.74 -17.76
C ASP A 101 43.00 18.68 -18.85
N THR A 102 43.14 17.79 -19.84
CA THR A 102 42.18 17.66 -20.96
C THR A 102 40.95 16.86 -20.64
N GLY A 103 41.03 15.90 -19.70
CA GLY A 103 39.91 15.03 -19.35
C GLY A 103 39.47 14.12 -20.52
N ILE A 104 38.38 13.40 -20.32
CA ILE A 104 37.65 12.65 -21.37
C ILE A 104 36.45 13.49 -21.79
N THR A 105 36.60 14.26 -22.88
CA THR A 105 35.62 15.24 -23.36
C THR A 105 34.71 14.70 -24.47
N ASP A 106 35.17 13.71 -25.24
CA ASP A 106 34.43 13.19 -26.38
C ASP A 106 33.22 12.35 -25.92
N PRO A 107 31.98 12.67 -26.37
CA PRO A 107 30.82 11.90 -26.05
C PRO A 107 30.94 10.45 -26.55
N ILE A 108 30.43 9.51 -25.77
CA ILE A 108 30.22 8.13 -26.26
C ILE A 108 28.98 8.07 -27.15
N ARG A 109 28.79 6.96 -27.88
CA ARG A 109 27.54 6.67 -28.56
C ARG A 109 26.87 5.48 -27.90
N CYS A 110 25.58 5.59 -27.59
CA CYS A 110 24.85 4.52 -26.94
C CYS A 110 23.37 4.50 -27.33
N PHE A 111 22.78 3.33 -27.17
CA PHE A 111 21.34 3.16 -27.19
C PHE A 111 20.79 3.15 -25.77
N GLU A 112 19.63 3.76 -25.59
CA GLU A 112 18.81 3.60 -24.39
C GLU A 112 17.66 2.63 -24.68
N TYR A 113 17.49 1.62 -23.85
CA TYR A 113 16.41 0.67 -23.91
C TYR A 113 15.97 0.29 -22.49
N MET A 114 14.68 0.46 -22.18
CA MET A 114 14.11 0.12 -20.88
C MET A 114 14.85 0.79 -19.70
N GLY A 115 15.22 2.07 -19.86
CA GLY A 115 15.92 2.84 -18.82
C GLY A 115 17.41 2.51 -18.62
N CYS A 116 17.96 1.58 -19.42
CA CYS A 116 19.37 1.19 -19.38
C CYS A 116 20.09 1.60 -20.66
N PHE A 117 21.43 1.78 -20.56
CA PHE A 117 22.25 2.21 -21.68
C PHE A 117 23.17 1.09 -22.16
N TYR A 118 23.29 1.00 -23.49
CA TYR A 118 24.12 0.01 -24.21
C TYR A 118 25.07 0.74 -25.15
N VAL A 119 26.36 0.59 -24.90
CA VAL A 119 27.40 1.35 -25.60
C VAL A 119 27.58 0.81 -27.03
N GLN A 120 27.44 1.69 -28.01
CA GLN A 120 27.79 1.43 -29.39
C GLN A 120 29.28 1.74 -29.63
N GLU A 121 29.73 2.90 -29.14
CA GLU A 121 31.09 3.37 -29.24
C GLU A 121 31.57 4.04 -27.95
N GLY A 122 32.78 3.68 -27.47
CA GLY A 122 33.37 4.30 -26.28
C GLY A 122 33.47 3.37 -25.06
N ASN A 123 33.38 2.04 -25.20
CA ASN A 123 33.45 1.07 -24.09
C ASN A 123 34.66 1.29 -23.17
N LYS A 124 35.84 1.66 -23.70
CA LYS A 124 37.03 1.94 -22.88
C LYS A 124 36.87 3.22 -22.07
N ARG A 125 36.23 4.28 -22.64
CA ARG A 125 35.91 5.51 -21.92
C ARG A 125 34.99 5.23 -20.73
N VAL A 126 33.95 4.42 -20.93
CA VAL A 126 33.05 3.93 -19.86
C VAL A 126 33.84 3.17 -18.80
N SER A 127 34.73 2.24 -19.21
CA SER A 127 35.57 1.46 -18.30
C SER A 127 36.47 2.34 -17.42
N VAL A 128 37.15 3.32 -18.02
CA VAL A 128 37.99 4.26 -17.28
C VAL A 128 37.14 5.05 -16.27
N LEU A 129 36.06 5.69 -16.71
CA LEU A 129 35.23 6.51 -15.83
C LEU A 129 34.55 5.70 -14.72
N LYS A 130 34.12 4.46 -14.99
CA LYS A 130 33.63 3.53 -13.95
C LYS A 130 34.72 3.19 -12.92
N SER A 131 35.99 3.12 -13.32
CA SER A 131 37.09 2.82 -12.38
C SER A 131 37.41 3.98 -11.42
N PHE A 132 36.89 5.17 -11.72
CA PHE A 132 36.95 6.37 -10.87
C PHE A 132 35.62 6.73 -10.21
N ASP A 133 34.63 5.83 -10.26
CA ASP A 133 33.28 6.05 -9.72
C ASP A 133 32.63 7.37 -10.22
N ALA A 134 32.91 7.75 -11.46
CA ALA A 134 32.34 8.95 -12.06
C ALA A 134 30.80 8.85 -12.08
N PRO A 135 30.07 9.92 -11.72
CA PRO A 135 28.60 9.85 -11.62
C PRO A 135 27.92 9.81 -13.00
N THR A 136 28.47 10.51 -13.99
CA THR A 136 27.89 10.67 -15.33
C THR A 136 28.95 10.61 -16.43
N ILE A 137 28.49 10.39 -17.66
CA ILE A 137 29.27 10.47 -18.88
C ILE A 137 28.45 11.13 -19.99
N ARG A 138 29.08 12.00 -20.80
CA ARG A 138 28.43 12.57 -22.00
C ARG A 138 28.25 11.52 -23.07
N ALA A 139 27.06 11.45 -23.65
CA ALA A 139 26.69 10.47 -24.64
C ALA A 139 25.76 11.03 -25.71
N TYR A 140 25.98 10.65 -26.97
CA TYR A 140 24.94 10.67 -27.99
C TYR A 140 24.00 9.48 -27.74
N VAL A 141 22.72 9.76 -27.46
CA VAL A 141 21.77 8.73 -27.06
C VAL A 141 20.68 8.56 -28.11
N THR A 142 20.54 7.34 -28.61
CA THR A 142 19.37 6.94 -29.41
C THR A 142 18.48 6.03 -28.55
N ARG A 143 17.26 6.46 -28.26
CA ARG A 143 16.26 5.66 -27.51
C ARG A 143 15.60 4.65 -28.42
N VAL A 144 15.53 3.39 -27.97
CA VAL A 144 14.78 2.32 -28.62
C VAL A 144 13.49 2.11 -27.83
N LEU A 145 12.34 2.31 -28.49
CA LEU A 145 11.03 2.20 -27.87
C LEU A 145 10.49 0.78 -28.06
N PRO A 146 10.16 0.02 -26.99
CA PRO A 146 9.39 -1.21 -27.13
C PRO A 146 7.97 -0.91 -27.62
N VAL A 147 7.31 -1.87 -28.27
CA VAL A 147 5.87 -1.76 -28.51
C VAL A 147 5.13 -1.82 -27.17
N TYR A 148 4.18 -0.90 -26.94
CA TYR A 148 3.38 -0.91 -25.72
C TYR A 148 2.62 -2.22 -25.57
N SER A 149 2.65 -2.78 -24.38
CA SER A 149 1.96 -4.03 -24.03
C SER A 149 1.59 -4.03 -22.55
N ASP A 150 0.78 -5.00 -22.12
CA ASP A 150 0.41 -5.18 -20.71
C ASP A 150 1.54 -5.80 -19.86
N ASP A 151 2.70 -6.07 -20.43
CA ASP A 151 3.89 -6.47 -19.66
C ASP A 151 4.20 -5.38 -18.62
N PRO A 152 4.23 -5.72 -17.33
CA PRO A 152 4.51 -4.76 -16.26
C PRO A 152 5.80 -3.96 -16.47
N ALA A 153 6.86 -4.58 -17.00
CA ALA A 153 8.13 -3.89 -17.28
C ALA A 153 7.97 -2.83 -18.37
N VAL A 154 7.18 -3.12 -19.40
CA VAL A 154 6.89 -2.17 -20.48
C VAL A 154 6.03 -1.03 -19.95
N ARG A 155 5.01 -1.32 -19.14
CA ARG A 155 4.16 -0.28 -18.52
C ARG A 155 4.98 0.65 -17.63
N VAL A 156 5.82 0.11 -16.75
CA VAL A 156 6.73 0.90 -15.90
C VAL A 156 7.65 1.78 -16.75
N TYR A 157 8.15 1.25 -17.87
CA TYR A 157 9.01 2.03 -18.76
C TYR A 157 8.24 3.20 -19.42
N TYR A 158 6.99 3.02 -19.82
CA TYR A 158 6.17 4.11 -20.36
C TYR A 158 5.81 5.16 -19.30
N GLU A 159 5.58 4.76 -18.06
CA GLU A 159 5.48 5.71 -16.93
C GLU A 159 6.79 6.49 -16.72
N PHE A 160 7.94 5.79 -16.80
CA PHE A 160 9.25 6.46 -16.79
C PHE A 160 9.38 7.49 -17.90
N LEU A 161 8.97 7.18 -19.13
CA LEU A 161 9.05 8.13 -20.24
C LEU A 161 8.23 9.39 -19.97
N HIS A 162 7.03 9.25 -19.43
CA HIS A 162 6.22 10.38 -19.01
C HIS A 162 6.94 11.20 -17.91
N PHE A 163 7.36 10.54 -16.83
CA PHE A 163 8.08 11.17 -15.73
C PHE A 163 9.39 11.86 -16.19
N TYR A 164 10.13 11.21 -17.09
CA TYR A 164 11.32 11.81 -17.69
C TYR A 164 11.00 13.09 -18.46
N GLY A 165 9.88 13.15 -19.16
CA GLY A 165 9.38 14.36 -19.82
C GLY A 165 9.17 15.52 -18.84
N LEU A 166 8.76 15.22 -17.59
CA LEU A 166 8.52 16.23 -16.55
C LEU A 166 9.81 16.72 -15.89
N CYS A 167 10.75 15.83 -15.58
CA CYS A 167 11.92 16.14 -14.78
C CYS A 167 13.28 16.05 -15.52
N GLY A 168 13.36 15.32 -16.63
CA GLY A 168 14.59 15.11 -17.40
C GLY A 168 15.66 14.30 -16.66
N ARG A 169 15.28 13.40 -15.73
CA ARG A 169 16.23 12.69 -14.86
C ARG A 169 16.16 11.19 -15.00
N TYR A 170 17.29 10.54 -15.31
CA TYR A 170 17.46 9.09 -15.38
C TYR A 170 17.78 8.43 -14.04
N GLN A 171 18.10 9.19 -12.99
CA GLN A 171 18.54 8.68 -11.70
C GLN A 171 17.41 7.98 -10.93
N VAL A 172 16.17 8.34 -11.23
CA VAL A 172 14.98 7.78 -10.59
C VAL A 172 14.56 6.53 -11.35
N HIS A 173 14.63 5.37 -10.72
CA HIS A 173 14.30 4.10 -11.32
C HIS A 173 13.40 3.28 -10.40
N PHE A 174 12.22 2.95 -10.89
CA PHE A 174 11.24 2.07 -10.25
C PHE A 174 11.05 0.78 -11.03
N ASN A 175 10.63 -0.28 -10.34
CA ASN A 175 10.33 -1.58 -10.92
C ASN A 175 8.83 -1.90 -10.94
N ARG A 176 7.96 -1.01 -10.43
CA ARG A 176 6.53 -1.23 -10.30
C ARG A 176 5.72 -0.16 -10.98
N VAL A 177 4.61 -0.60 -11.58
CA VAL A 177 3.59 0.27 -12.17
C VAL A 177 2.99 1.16 -11.08
N GLY A 178 2.84 2.44 -11.37
CA GLY A 178 2.24 3.43 -10.49
C GLY A 178 3.22 4.15 -9.55
N ASP A 179 4.49 3.75 -9.45
CA ASP A 179 5.40 4.37 -8.49
C ASP A 179 5.97 5.71 -8.94
N TYR A 180 6.07 5.98 -10.24
CA TYR A 180 6.41 7.32 -10.75
C TYR A 180 5.36 8.38 -10.39
N PRO A 181 4.05 8.14 -10.62
CA PRO A 181 3.00 9.04 -10.13
C PRO A 181 2.99 9.21 -8.61
N LYS A 182 3.22 8.12 -7.85
CA LYS A 182 3.29 8.19 -6.39
C LYS A 182 4.45 9.07 -5.90
N LEU A 183 5.61 8.99 -6.55
CA LEU A 183 6.72 9.89 -6.21
C LEU A 183 6.35 11.35 -6.50
N GLN A 184 5.77 11.64 -7.67
CA GLN A 184 5.32 12.98 -8.03
C GLN A 184 4.36 13.54 -6.96
N ALA A 185 3.37 12.73 -6.56
CA ALA A 185 2.43 13.05 -5.51
C ALA A 185 3.09 13.23 -4.12
N ALA A 186 4.03 12.35 -3.75
CA ALA A 186 4.76 12.45 -2.48
C ALA A 186 5.63 13.71 -2.38
N LEU A 187 6.06 14.24 -3.53
CA LEU A 187 6.77 15.52 -3.63
C LEU A 187 5.83 16.74 -3.59
N GLY A 188 4.53 16.54 -3.59
CA GLY A 188 3.52 17.61 -3.60
C GLY A 188 3.27 18.20 -4.98
N PHE A 189 3.62 17.49 -6.05
CA PHE A 189 3.43 17.92 -7.43
C PHE A 189 2.18 17.31 -8.05
N ASP A 190 1.53 18.08 -8.94
CA ASP A 190 0.49 17.56 -9.81
C ASP A 190 1.06 16.57 -10.82
N ALA A 191 0.21 15.68 -11.38
CA ALA A 191 0.66 14.60 -12.27
C ALA A 191 1.49 15.09 -13.47
N ASP A 192 1.11 16.25 -14.04
CA ASP A 192 1.75 16.84 -15.22
C ASP A 192 2.67 18.03 -14.88
N HIS A 193 3.03 18.20 -13.60
CA HIS A 193 3.92 19.29 -13.20
C HIS A 193 5.31 19.13 -13.81
N ILE A 194 5.71 20.12 -14.64
CA ILE A 194 7.06 20.19 -15.22
C ILE A 194 8.00 20.82 -14.19
N TRP A 195 9.02 20.08 -13.79
CA TRP A 195 9.96 20.51 -12.77
C TRP A 195 10.81 21.69 -13.23
N SER A 196 10.86 22.75 -12.44
CA SER A 196 11.82 23.84 -12.61
C SER A 196 13.26 23.37 -12.33
N ASP A 197 14.25 24.10 -12.82
CA ASP A 197 15.66 23.77 -12.55
C ASP A 197 16.03 23.84 -11.07
N ARG A 198 15.30 24.65 -10.29
CA ARG A 198 15.45 24.73 -8.83
C ARG A 198 14.96 23.43 -8.18
N GLU A 199 13.80 22.92 -8.56
CA GLU A 199 13.23 21.67 -8.05
C GLU A 199 14.10 20.48 -8.43
N LYS A 200 14.58 20.42 -9.69
CA LYS A 200 15.52 19.38 -10.16
C LYS A 200 16.79 19.33 -9.32
N ARG A 201 17.39 20.49 -9.03
CA ARG A 201 18.61 20.57 -8.21
C ARG A 201 18.33 20.17 -6.76
N ALA A 202 17.26 20.70 -6.18
CA ALA A 202 16.86 20.40 -4.79
C ALA A 202 16.59 18.91 -4.59
N PHE A 203 15.85 18.29 -5.51
CA PHE A 203 15.57 16.87 -5.49
C PHE A 203 16.85 16.03 -5.63
N LEU A 204 17.71 16.33 -6.60
CA LEU A 204 18.94 15.57 -6.79
C LEU A 204 19.86 15.63 -5.58
N THR A 205 19.99 16.79 -4.94
CA THR A 205 20.76 16.92 -3.70
C THR A 205 20.19 16.00 -2.61
N ALA A 206 18.88 16.05 -2.39
CA ALA A 206 18.20 15.19 -1.43
C ALA A 206 18.34 13.70 -1.79
N PHE A 207 18.15 13.35 -3.06
CA PHE A 207 18.26 11.99 -3.55
C PHE A 207 19.66 11.39 -3.34
N TYR A 208 20.72 12.13 -3.64
CA TYR A 208 22.09 11.64 -3.45
C TYR A 208 22.48 11.60 -1.97
N THR A 209 22.00 12.53 -1.14
CA THR A 209 22.19 12.48 0.31
C THR A 209 21.54 11.21 0.88
N PHE A 210 20.28 10.94 0.51
CA PHE A 210 19.58 9.74 0.90
C PHE A 210 20.29 8.46 0.41
N ARG A 211 20.69 8.43 -0.87
CA ARG A 211 21.42 7.31 -1.47
C ARG A 211 22.69 6.99 -0.69
N THR A 212 23.49 8.00 -0.33
CA THR A 212 24.73 7.80 0.41
C THR A 212 24.47 7.14 1.77
N ALA A 213 23.48 7.61 2.51
CA ALA A 213 23.08 7.01 3.78
C ALA A 213 22.52 5.59 3.60
N TYR A 214 21.72 5.36 2.55
CA TYR A 214 21.10 4.07 2.25
C TYR A 214 22.14 2.98 1.95
N TYR A 215 23.12 3.27 1.09
CA TYR A 215 24.18 2.32 0.74
C TYR A 215 25.21 2.07 1.85
N LYS A 216 25.32 2.96 2.84
CA LYS A 216 26.08 2.67 4.05
C LYS A 216 25.46 1.57 4.91
N LEU A 217 24.13 1.42 4.87
CA LEU A 217 23.41 0.42 5.66
C LEU A 217 23.48 -0.98 5.03
N SER A 218 23.60 -1.09 3.71
CA SER A 218 23.74 -2.35 3.00
C SER A 218 24.45 -2.13 1.66
N GLN A 219 25.42 -3.00 1.35
CA GLN A 219 26.07 -2.99 0.03
C GLN A 219 25.17 -3.59 -1.06
N GLU A 220 24.24 -4.48 -0.69
CA GLU A 220 23.22 -5.05 -1.56
C GLU A 220 21.82 -4.72 -0.98
N PRO A 221 21.33 -3.50 -1.16
CA PRO A 221 20.05 -3.08 -0.61
C PRO A 221 18.88 -3.81 -1.30
N PRO A 222 17.75 -4.03 -0.58
CA PRO A 222 16.65 -4.85 -1.08
C PRO A 222 15.89 -4.23 -2.27
N VAL A 223 15.93 -2.91 -2.41
CA VAL A 223 15.20 -2.15 -3.44
C VAL A 223 16.05 -1.02 -4.02
N THR A 224 15.63 -0.43 -5.14
CA THR A 224 16.33 0.73 -5.73
C THR A 224 16.31 1.94 -4.78
N THR A 225 17.22 2.89 -5.01
CA THR A 225 17.23 4.13 -4.22
C THR A 225 15.91 4.89 -4.33
N ALA A 226 15.29 4.91 -5.51
CA ALA A 226 14.02 5.60 -5.74
C ALA A 226 12.87 4.93 -4.98
N GLU A 227 12.79 3.61 -5.02
CA GLU A 227 11.84 2.83 -4.25
C GLU A 227 12.03 3.02 -2.75
N ALA A 228 13.28 2.99 -2.28
CA ALA A 228 13.60 3.23 -0.88
C ALA A 228 13.21 4.64 -0.43
N LEU A 229 13.50 5.66 -1.26
CA LEU A 229 13.09 7.03 -0.99
C LEU A 229 11.56 7.16 -0.98
N LEU A 230 10.85 6.53 -1.92
CA LEU A 230 9.38 6.55 -1.96
C LEU A 230 8.78 5.96 -0.67
N VAL A 231 9.27 4.80 -0.22
CA VAL A 231 8.85 4.19 1.04
C VAL A 231 9.18 5.10 2.23
N TRP A 232 10.36 5.69 2.26
CA TRP A 232 10.78 6.62 3.33
C TRP A 232 9.89 7.87 3.36
N LEU A 233 9.52 8.42 2.18
CA LEU A 233 8.62 9.58 2.05
C LEU A 233 7.18 9.31 2.53
N HIS A 234 6.80 8.06 2.72
CA HIS A 234 5.53 7.74 3.39
C HIS A 234 5.51 8.18 4.86
N THR A 235 6.64 8.27 5.51
CA THR A 235 6.76 8.59 6.94
C THR A 235 7.43 9.94 7.18
N TYR A 236 8.38 10.33 6.33
CA TYR A 236 9.18 11.53 6.39
C TYR A 236 8.91 12.44 5.18
N THR A 237 9.49 13.63 5.17
CA THR A 237 9.37 14.60 4.07
C THR A 237 10.74 14.92 3.47
N LEU A 238 10.78 15.51 2.25
CA LEU A 238 12.04 16.04 1.70
C LEU A 238 12.64 17.15 2.58
N GLY A 239 11.81 17.87 3.34
CA GLY A 239 12.27 18.86 4.32
C GLY A 239 13.13 18.20 5.40
N ASP A 240 12.76 17.01 5.87
CA ASP A 240 13.52 16.28 6.88
C ASP A 240 14.93 15.91 6.38
N LEU A 241 15.11 15.59 5.09
CA LEU A 241 16.44 15.35 4.50
C LEU A 241 17.40 16.55 4.58
N ARG A 242 16.88 17.76 4.74
CA ARG A 242 17.70 18.97 4.86
C ARG A 242 18.10 19.27 6.31
N VAL A 243 17.33 18.77 7.27
CA VAL A 243 17.48 19.04 8.69
C VAL A 243 18.19 17.90 9.41
N LEU A 244 17.93 16.65 9.01
CA LEU A 244 18.54 15.48 9.63
C LEU A 244 20.05 15.43 9.34
N GLY A 245 20.83 15.26 10.39
CA GLY A 245 22.24 14.93 10.28
C GLY A 245 22.47 13.51 9.71
N PRO A 246 23.68 13.18 9.23
CA PRO A 246 23.96 11.88 8.60
C PRO A 246 23.58 10.67 9.48
N ALA A 247 23.86 10.73 10.78
CA ALA A 247 23.54 9.64 11.72
C ALA A 247 22.02 9.51 11.96
N GLU A 248 21.30 10.63 12.02
CA GLU A 248 19.85 10.66 12.18
C GLU A 248 19.14 10.15 10.91
N LEU A 249 19.65 10.51 9.73
CA LEU A 249 19.15 9.99 8.47
C LEU A 249 19.36 8.47 8.37
N GLU A 250 20.54 7.96 8.69
CA GLU A 250 20.79 6.51 8.74
C GLU A 250 19.81 5.80 9.72
N LYS A 251 19.54 6.41 10.88
CA LYS A 251 18.57 5.91 11.85
C LYS A 251 17.15 5.91 11.28
N SER A 252 16.73 6.96 10.61
CA SER A 252 15.40 7.06 9.98
C SER A 252 15.21 6.03 8.85
N ILE A 253 16.26 5.76 8.05
CA ILE A 253 16.23 4.71 7.02
C ILE A 253 16.17 3.32 7.66
N ARG A 254 16.93 3.07 8.75
CA ARG A 254 16.81 1.81 9.50
C ARG A 254 15.41 1.60 10.06
N ALA A 255 14.76 2.65 10.51
CA ALA A 255 13.40 2.59 11.04
C ALA A 255 12.38 2.06 10.02
N VAL A 256 12.56 2.38 8.73
CA VAL A 256 11.69 1.88 7.64
C VAL A 256 12.26 0.64 6.93
N TRP A 257 13.33 0.01 7.45
CA TRP A 257 14.00 -1.10 6.77
C TRP A 257 13.10 -2.33 6.57
N THR A 258 12.24 -2.61 7.54
CA THR A 258 11.25 -3.68 7.45
C THR A 258 10.26 -3.42 6.32
N GLU A 259 9.81 -2.16 6.16
CA GLU A 259 8.94 -1.75 5.05
C GLU A 259 9.65 -1.88 3.70
N LEU A 260 10.94 -1.51 3.61
CA LEU A 260 11.74 -1.70 2.41
C LEU A 260 11.85 -3.19 2.02
N THR A 261 12.03 -4.06 3.00
CA THR A 261 12.11 -5.51 2.78
C THR A 261 10.76 -6.08 2.32
N ALA A 262 9.67 -5.64 2.92
CA ALA A 262 8.31 -6.01 2.51
C ALA A 262 7.99 -5.48 1.11
N TYR A 263 8.35 -4.24 0.82
CA TYR A 263 8.24 -3.66 -0.52
C TYR A 263 9.01 -4.49 -1.55
N ALA A 264 10.27 -4.89 -1.29
CA ALA A 264 11.07 -5.74 -2.17
C ALA A 264 10.38 -7.07 -2.54
N ARG A 265 9.66 -7.66 -1.60
CA ARG A 265 8.94 -8.94 -1.76
C ARG A 265 7.57 -8.83 -2.43
N GLY A 266 7.19 -7.65 -2.90
CA GLY A 266 5.92 -7.44 -3.60
C GLY A 266 4.84 -6.75 -2.77
N GLY A 267 5.15 -6.30 -1.55
CA GLY A 267 4.22 -5.53 -0.71
C GLY A 267 2.89 -6.25 -0.47
N LYS A 268 2.87 -7.59 -0.45
CA LYS A 268 1.65 -8.35 -0.20
C LYS A 268 1.17 -8.09 1.21
N ILE A 269 -0.05 -7.59 1.30
CA ILE A 269 -0.81 -7.54 2.53
C ILE A 269 -1.29 -8.96 2.79
N GLU A 270 -1.02 -9.48 3.98
CA GLU A 270 -1.60 -10.74 4.43
C GLU A 270 -2.96 -10.45 5.06
N MET A 271 -4.03 -10.78 4.33
CA MET A 271 -5.40 -10.64 4.81
C MET A 271 -5.76 -11.87 5.64
N GLN A 272 -5.88 -11.68 6.95
CA GLN A 272 -6.37 -12.71 7.87
C GLN A 272 -7.89 -12.63 7.98
N THR A 273 -8.59 -13.51 7.26
CA THR A 273 -10.06 -13.54 7.21
C THR A 273 -10.66 -14.40 8.29
N ASP A 274 -9.89 -15.34 8.85
CA ASP A 274 -10.35 -16.25 9.90
C ASP A 274 -9.58 -15.99 11.19
N ALA A 275 -10.31 -15.91 12.29
CA ALA A 275 -9.68 -15.91 13.60
C ALA A 275 -9.12 -17.30 13.88
N GLU A 276 -7.92 -17.40 14.46
CA GLU A 276 -7.38 -18.69 14.91
C GLU A 276 -8.43 -19.45 15.73
N PRO A 277 -8.64 -20.74 15.46
CA PRO A 277 -9.60 -21.52 16.23
C PRO A 277 -9.19 -21.45 17.71
N GLU A 278 -10.14 -21.17 18.59
CA GLU A 278 -9.91 -21.30 20.03
C GLU A 278 -9.54 -22.75 20.27
N ALA A 279 -8.28 -22.99 20.64
CA ALA A 279 -7.84 -24.33 21.02
C ALA A 279 -8.72 -24.79 22.20
N SER A 280 -9.73 -25.59 21.90
CA SER A 280 -10.50 -26.34 22.87
C SER A 280 -9.58 -27.42 23.44
N GLY A 281 -8.77 -27.06 24.43
CA GLY A 281 -7.85 -27.99 25.01
C GLY A 281 -7.28 -27.47 26.31
N SER A 282 -7.88 -27.89 27.42
CA SER A 282 -7.19 -28.08 28.69
C SER A 282 -6.09 -29.15 28.52
N GLY A 283 -5.07 -28.87 27.72
CA GLY A 283 -3.92 -29.73 27.52
C GLY A 283 -2.67 -29.09 28.12
N LEU A 284 -1.71 -29.92 28.54
CA LEU A 284 -0.40 -29.55 29.12
C LEU A 284 0.36 -28.44 28.37
N LEU A 285 0.00 -28.10 27.12
CA LEU A 285 0.54 -26.98 26.34
C LEU A 285 0.12 -25.59 26.88
N GLY A 286 -1.02 -25.47 27.57
CA GLY A 286 -1.41 -24.23 28.26
C GLY A 286 -0.47 -23.83 29.41
N LEU A 287 0.23 -24.80 29.99
CA LEU A 287 1.22 -24.57 31.05
C LEU A 287 2.59 -24.09 30.51
N VAL A 288 2.88 -24.31 29.22
CA VAL A 288 4.14 -23.87 28.59
C VAL A 288 3.99 -22.48 27.99
N ALA A 289 2.80 -22.09 27.51
CA ALA A 289 2.51 -20.73 27.03
C ALA A 289 2.57 -19.67 28.15
N GLY A 290 2.39 -20.05 29.42
CA GLY A 290 2.63 -19.20 30.59
C GLY A 290 4.10 -18.76 30.78
N ARG A 291 5.01 -19.20 29.91
CA ARG A 291 6.44 -18.81 29.98
C ARG A 291 6.81 -17.54 29.22
N MET A 292 5.97 -17.03 28.31
CA MET A 292 6.27 -15.78 27.59
C MET A 292 5.83 -14.52 28.35
N PHE A 293 4.85 -14.64 29.24
CA PHE A 293 4.48 -13.61 30.21
C PHE A 293 4.40 -14.26 31.60
N PRO A 294 5.50 -14.54 32.27
CA PRO A 294 5.50 -15.19 33.60
C PRO A 294 4.82 -14.26 34.61
N GLY A 295 3.52 -14.47 34.85
CA GLY A 295 2.80 -13.77 35.92
C GLY A 295 2.50 -12.29 35.67
N GLY A 296 2.61 -11.79 34.43
CA GLY A 296 2.41 -10.37 34.10
C GLY A 296 1.09 -10.09 33.38
N THR A 297 0.37 -9.07 33.83
CA THR A 297 -0.80 -8.50 33.19
C THR A 297 -0.40 -7.80 31.88
N LEU A 298 -1.08 -8.10 30.74
CA LEU A 298 -0.91 -7.38 29.48
C LEU A 298 -1.40 -5.93 29.64
N ARG A 299 -0.50 -4.98 29.49
CA ARG A 299 -0.86 -3.55 29.53
C ARG A 299 -1.26 -3.09 28.13
N ALA A 300 -2.56 -2.85 27.96
CA ALA A 300 -3.16 -2.36 26.71
C ALA A 300 -3.52 -0.88 26.81
N ALA A 301 -3.37 -0.15 25.74
CA ALA A 301 -3.90 1.20 25.58
C ALA A 301 -4.92 1.22 24.45
N VAL A 302 -6.03 1.95 24.64
CA VAL A 302 -6.99 2.26 23.59
C VAL A 302 -6.95 3.76 23.35
N VAL A 303 -6.60 4.17 22.14
CA VAL A 303 -6.48 5.58 21.78
C VAL A 303 -7.62 5.96 20.85
N HIS A 304 -8.47 6.84 21.33
CA HIS A 304 -9.58 7.42 20.59
C HIS A 304 -9.21 8.80 20.03
N GLU A 305 -9.80 9.16 18.90
CA GLU A 305 -9.64 10.51 18.34
C GLU A 305 -10.29 11.57 19.20
N CYS A 306 -11.48 11.27 19.73
CA CYS A 306 -12.27 12.16 20.61
C CYS A 306 -13.00 11.36 21.68
N ALA A 307 -13.71 12.06 22.57
CA ALA A 307 -14.53 11.44 23.61
C ALA A 307 -15.69 10.62 23.00
N PRO A 308 -16.05 9.46 23.61
CA PRO A 308 -17.09 8.55 23.10
C PRO A 308 -18.46 9.20 22.90
N GLU A 309 -18.78 10.24 23.68
CA GLU A 309 -20.05 10.97 23.57
C GLU A 309 -20.17 11.76 22.27
N LYS A 310 -19.03 12.13 21.67
CA LYS A 310 -18.97 12.95 20.45
C LYS A 310 -19.10 12.13 19.15
N SER A 311 -18.90 10.81 19.21
CA SER A 311 -18.90 9.95 18.03
C SER A 311 -19.56 8.60 18.32
N PRO A 312 -20.62 8.21 17.59
CA PRO A 312 -21.20 6.87 17.68
C PRO A 312 -20.18 5.76 17.41
N TRP A 313 -19.27 5.98 16.45
CA TRP A 313 -18.18 5.06 16.14
C TRP A 313 -17.25 4.82 17.33
N ILE A 314 -16.77 5.89 17.95
CA ILE A 314 -15.89 5.81 19.13
C ILE A 314 -16.61 5.15 20.30
N ARG A 315 -17.91 5.43 20.48
CA ARG A 315 -18.74 4.81 21.54
C ARG A 315 -18.80 3.29 21.40
N GLU A 316 -18.93 2.77 20.18
CA GLU A 316 -18.92 1.31 19.96
C GLU A 316 -17.54 0.70 20.26
N HIS A 317 -16.46 1.40 19.93
CA HIS A 317 -15.10 0.99 20.29
C HIS A 317 -14.87 1.01 21.82
N ASP A 318 -15.39 2.01 22.53
CA ASP A 318 -15.28 2.07 24.01
C ASP A 318 -16.09 0.97 24.70
N LYS A 319 -17.26 0.61 24.18
CA LYS A 319 -17.97 -0.60 24.62
C LYS A 319 -17.12 -1.85 24.44
N GLY A 320 -16.44 -1.97 23.30
CA GLY A 320 -15.51 -3.08 23.03
C GLY A 320 -14.35 -3.13 24.01
N ARG A 321 -13.80 -1.97 24.39
CA ARG A 321 -12.78 -1.85 25.45
C ARG A 321 -13.29 -2.37 26.79
N GLN A 322 -14.50 -1.98 27.19
CA GLN A 322 -15.11 -2.45 28.44
C GLN A 322 -15.33 -3.96 28.43
N GLN A 323 -15.76 -4.53 27.30
CA GLN A 323 -15.90 -5.98 27.12
C GLN A 323 -14.56 -6.71 27.23
N LEU A 324 -13.47 -6.14 26.69
CA LEU A 324 -12.12 -6.66 26.83
C LEU A 324 -11.70 -6.77 28.30
N GLU A 325 -11.90 -5.71 29.07
CA GLU A 325 -11.59 -5.69 30.51
C GLU A 325 -12.40 -6.73 31.29
N GLN A 326 -13.69 -6.82 30.99
CA GLN A 326 -14.59 -7.80 31.64
C GLN A 326 -14.20 -9.25 31.32
N ALA A 327 -13.85 -9.52 30.05
CA ALA A 327 -13.60 -10.88 29.59
C ALA A 327 -12.24 -11.45 30.01
N LEU A 328 -11.21 -10.60 30.15
CA LEU A 328 -9.85 -11.02 30.49
C LEU A 328 -9.45 -10.71 31.93
N GLY A 329 -10.20 -9.88 32.65
CA GLY A 329 -9.97 -9.56 34.06
C GLY A 329 -8.51 -9.19 34.36
N ASP A 330 -7.89 -9.89 35.33
CA ASP A 330 -6.52 -9.63 35.78
C ASP A 330 -5.45 -9.92 34.71
N ALA A 331 -5.79 -10.60 33.62
CA ALA A 331 -4.85 -10.88 32.53
C ALA A 331 -4.58 -9.66 31.62
N VAL A 332 -5.43 -8.62 31.69
CA VAL A 332 -5.27 -7.38 30.91
C VAL A 332 -5.54 -6.16 31.79
N SER A 333 -4.72 -5.13 31.62
CA SER A 333 -4.99 -3.79 32.18
C SER A 333 -5.11 -2.81 31.05
N VAL A 334 -6.24 -2.13 30.92
CA VAL A 334 -6.52 -1.23 29.78
C VAL A 334 -6.54 0.22 30.26
N ARG A 335 -5.86 1.10 29.52
CA ARG A 335 -5.97 2.56 29.70
C ARG A 335 -6.49 3.21 28.44
N THR A 336 -7.31 4.25 28.59
CA THR A 336 -7.86 5.02 27.48
C THR A 336 -7.16 6.37 27.38
N TYR A 337 -6.85 6.78 26.14
CA TYR A 337 -6.29 8.09 25.81
C TYR A 337 -7.14 8.74 24.74
N LEU A 338 -7.33 10.05 24.82
CA LEU A 338 -8.05 10.84 23.82
C LEU A 338 -7.02 11.69 23.07
N ALA A 339 -6.85 11.47 21.77
CA ALA A 339 -5.89 12.23 20.97
C ALA A 339 -6.17 13.74 20.99
N ALA A 340 -7.44 14.12 21.11
CA ALA A 340 -7.87 15.51 21.22
C ALA A 340 -7.38 16.25 22.49
N ASP A 341 -6.92 15.52 23.52
CA ASP A 341 -6.41 16.11 24.78
C ASP A 341 -4.90 16.44 24.69
N TYR A 342 -4.26 16.13 23.57
CA TYR A 342 -2.83 16.33 23.34
C TYR A 342 -2.57 17.31 22.20
N PRO A 343 -1.41 17.99 22.16
CA PRO A 343 -1.04 18.91 21.08
C PRO A 343 -1.00 18.25 19.69
N CYS A 344 -0.60 16.98 19.64
CA CYS A 344 -0.65 16.15 18.43
C CYS A 344 -0.97 14.70 18.79
N THR A 345 -1.37 13.94 17.78
CA THR A 345 -1.75 12.53 17.95
C THR A 345 -0.60 11.66 18.44
N GLU A 346 0.61 11.95 17.99
CA GLU A 346 1.82 11.25 18.39
C GLU A 346 2.07 11.34 19.89
N ASP A 347 1.81 12.50 20.51
CA ASP A 347 1.99 12.70 21.94
C ASP A 347 1.06 11.80 22.79
N ALA A 348 -0.16 11.58 22.34
CA ALA A 348 -1.09 10.64 23.00
C ALA A 348 -0.57 9.20 22.99
N LEU A 349 -0.02 8.76 21.86
CA LEU A 349 0.56 7.42 21.75
C LEU A 349 1.88 7.31 22.53
N GLU A 350 2.73 8.34 22.51
CA GLU A 350 3.96 8.39 23.31
C GLU A 350 3.68 8.35 24.82
N GLN A 351 2.62 9.03 25.27
CA GLN A 351 2.17 8.95 26.65
C GLN A 351 1.74 7.52 27.00
N ALA A 352 0.99 6.85 26.12
CA ALA A 352 0.59 5.46 26.34
C ALA A 352 1.83 4.53 26.45
N VAL A 353 2.84 4.74 25.60
CA VAL A 353 4.12 3.99 25.67
C VAL A 353 4.85 4.30 26.97
N SER A 354 4.93 5.56 27.38
CA SER A 354 5.59 6.00 28.62
C SER A 354 4.93 5.40 29.87
N ASP A 355 3.59 5.24 29.84
CA ASP A 355 2.82 4.57 30.89
C ASP A 355 2.96 3.05 30.86
N GLY A 356 3.76 2.53 29.93
CA GLY A 356 4.16 1.14 29.84
C GLY A 356 3.22 0.25 29.03
N ALA A 357 2.42 0.81 28.10
CA ALA A 357 1.61 0.01 27.19
C ALA A 357 2.48 -0.94 26.35
N GLN A 358 2.04 -2.20 26.24
CA GLN A 358 2.67 -3.26 25.44
C GLN A 358 1.92 -3.47 24.12
N VAL A 359 0.65 -3.08 24.08
CA VAL A 359 -0.20 -3.06 22.90
C VAL A 359 -1.03 -1.77 22.88
N ILE A 360 -1.15 -1.16 21.72
CA ILE A 360 -1.92 0.07 21.51
C ILE A 360 -2.91 -0.18 20.38
N PHE A 361 -4.22 -0.06 20.70
CA PHE A 361 -5.30 -0.08 19.75
C PHE A 361 -5.72 1.35 19.45
N THR A 362 -5.65 1.76 18.19
CA THR A 362 -6.14 3.05 17.73
C THR A 362 -7.44 2.85 16.93
N THR A 363 -8.46 3.66 17.19
CA THR A 363 -9.85 3.36 16.85
C THR A 363 -10.36 4.05 15.59
N THR A 364 -9.56 4.90 14.99
CA THR A 364 -9.89 5.59 13.73
C THR A 364 -8.73 5.55 12.74
N VAL A 365 -9.07 5.62 11.46
CA VAL A 365 -8.10 5.51 10.36
C VAL A 365 -7.01 6.58 10.40
N PRO A 366 -7.30 7.88 10.66
CA PRO A 366 -6.26 8.91 10.68
C PRO A 366 -5.14 8.68 11.69
N LEU A 367 -5.40 7.93 12.78
CA LEU A 367 -4.39 7.59 13.80
C LEU A 367 -3.27 6.67 13.27
N ILE A 368 -3.45 6.08 12.06
CA ILE A 368 -2.43 5.22 11.42
C ILE A 368 -1.09 5.96 11.21
N PHE A 369 -1.13 7.26 10.93
CA PHE A 369 0.09 8.05 10.68
C PHE A 369 0.97 8.16 11.92
N ALA A 370 0.35 8.36 13.09
CA ALA A 370 1.08 8.36 14.36
C ALA A 370 1.62 6.97 14.71
N CYS A 371 0.81 5.90 14.49
CA CYS A 371 1.28 4.52 14.67
C CYS A 371 2.53 4.23 13.82
N ARG A 372 2.54 4.65 12.54
CA ARG A 372 3.67 4.44 11.63
C ARG A 372 4.94 5.16 12.06
N LYS A 373 4.83 6.38 12.58
CA LYS A 373 5.99 7.12 13.09
C LYS A 373 6.57 6.47 14.35
N LEU A 374 5.72 5.92 15.22
CA LEU A 374 6.13 5.45 16.52
C LEU A 374 6.48 3.95 16.55
N ALA A 375 5.88 3.11 15.72
CA ALA A 375 6.20 1.69 15.67
C ALA A 375 7.71 1.40 15.48
N PRO A 376 8.44 2.07 14.57
CA PRO A 376 9.88 1.90 14.45
C PRO A 376 10.68 2.42 15.65
N LYS A 377 10.15 3.42 16.37
CA LYS A 377 10.79 4.01 17.56
C LYS A 377 10.66 3.09 18.79
N TYR A 378 9.55 2.33 18.85
CA TYR A 378 9.20 1.47 19.97
C TYR A 378 8.93 0.01 19.52
N PRO A 379 9.94 -0.74 19.05
CA PRO A 379 9.77 -2.07 18.46
C PRO A 379 9.24 -3.13 19.45
N GLY A 380 9.28 -2.84 20.74
CA GLY A 380 8.69 -3.71 21.79
C GLY A 380 7.20 -3.44 22.03
N VAL A 381 6.59 -2.44 21.40
CA VAL A 381 5.18 -2.09 21.53
C VAL A 381 4.44 -2.50 20.26
N ARG A 382 3.29 -3.13 20.41
CA ARG A 382 2.45 -3.63 19.32
C ARG A 382 1.41 -2.59 18.97
N PHE A 383 1.47 -2.04 17.74
CA PHE A 383 0.53 -1.05 17.25
C PHE A 383 -0.52 -1.71 16.35
N LEU A 384 -1.80 -1.48 16.68
CA LEU A 384 -2.96 -1.90 15.90
C LEU A 384 -3.84 -0.69 15.57
N ASN A 385 -4.21 -0.56 14.31
CA ASN A 385 -5.08 0.54 13.86
C ASN A 385 -6.37 0.01 13.26
N CYS A 386 -7.49 0.63 13.59
CA CYS A 386 -8.79 0.34 12.97
C CYS A 386 -8.83 0.90 11.54
N SER A 387 -8.35 0.10 10.62
CA SER A 387 -8.34 0.36 9.18
C SER A 387 -8.15 -0.94 8.42
N VAL A 388 -8.18 -0.87 7.10
CA VAL A 388 -7.99 -2.00 6.20
C VAL A 388 -7.16 -1.55 5.01
N ASP A 389 -6.48 -2.51 4.35
CA ASP A 389 -5.65 -2.27 3.18
C ASP A 389 -4.51 -1.27 3.41
N MET A 390 -3.85 -1.39 4.56
CA MET A 390 -2.67 -0.58 4.91
C MET A 390 -1.41 -1.44 4.89
N PRO A 391 -0.49 -1.22 3.93
CA PRO A 391 0.68 -2.08 3.70
C PRO A 391 1.87 -1.72 4.61
N TYR A 392 1.65 -1.62 5.93
CA TYR A 392 2.71 -1.26 6.89
C TYR A 392 3.07 -2.42 7.81
N PRO A 393 4.21 -3.10 7.59
CA PRO A 393 4.60 -4.28 8.36
C PRO A 393 4.75 -4.03 9.88
N GLY A 394 5.12 -2.81 10.27
CA GLY A 394 5.29 -2.43 11.68
C GLY A 394 3.98 -2.12 12.42
N VAL A 395 2.87 -2.00 11.70
CA VAL A 395 1.54 -1.72 12.26
C VAL A 395 0.54 -2.70 11.68
N ARG A 396 -0.13 -3.49 12.53
CA ARG A 396 -1.22 -4.35 12.08
C ARG A 396 -2.53 -3.57 12.05
N THR A 397 -3.41 -3.95 11.15
CA THR A 397 -4.74 -3.32 11.06
C THR A 397 -5.84 -4.33 11.37
N TYR A 398 -6.98 -3.84 11.81
CA TYR A 398 -8.15 -4.67 12.10
C TYR A 398 -9.42 -3.98 11.62
N TYR A 399 -10.33 -4.75 11.02
CA TYR A 399 -11.63 -4.26 10.57
C TYR A 399 -12.66 -5.39 10.46
N GLY A 400 -13.95 -5.05 10.43
CA GLY A 400 -15.04 -6.02 10.29
C GLY A 400 -15.49 -6.21 8.84
N ARG A 401 -15.76 -7.44 8.41
CA ARG A 401 -16.39 -7.76 7.11
C ARG A 401 -17.89 -7.46 7.13
N ILE A 402 -18.23 -6.18 7.26
CA ILE A 402 -19.61 -5.72 7.43
C ILE A 402 -20.52 -6.09 6.26
N TYR A 403 -19.97 -6.37 5.08
CA TYR A 403 -20.74 -6.81 3.93
C TYR A 403 -21.52 -8.11 4.19
N GLU A 404 -21.04 -8.97 5.10
CA GLU A 404 -21.77 -10.19 5.49
C GLU A 404 -23.06 -9.83 6.26
N ALA A 405 -23.00 -8.86 7.16
CA ALA A 405 -24.18 -8.34 7.83
C ALA A 405 -25.12 -7.62 6.86
N LYS A 406 -24.57 -6.87 5.89
CA LYS A 406 -25.37 -6.22 4.84
C LYS A 406 -26.11 -7.20 3.96
N PHE A 407 -25.52 -8.36 3.68
CA PHE A 407 -26.22 -9.45 2.98
C PHE A 407 -27.48 -9.92 3.74
N LEU A 408 -27.37 -10.09 5.06
CA LEU A 408 -28.52 -10.45 5.89
C LEU A 408 -29.59 -9.34 5.92
N LEU A 409 -29.16 -8.07 6.06
CA LEU A 409 -30.09 -6.93 5.99
C LEU A 409 -30.78 -6.87 4.62
N GLY A 410 -30.06 -7.18 3.54
CA GLY A 410 -30.64 -7.31 2.20
C GLY A 410 -31.71 -8.38 2.13
N ALA A 411 -31.43 -9.58 2.67
CA ALA A 411 -32.41 -10.66 2.70
C ALA A 411 -33.69 -10.30 3.50
N ILE A 412 -33.54 -9.56 4.60
CA ILE A 412 -34.69 -9.01 5.34
C ILE A 412 -35.43 -7.99 4.47
N ALA A 413 -34.70 -7.06 3.86
CA ALA A 413 -35.27 -5.99 3.05
C ALA A 413 -36.09 -6.53 1.87
N GLY A 414 -35.54 -7.53 1.15
CA GLY A 414 -36.25 -8.18 0.06
C GLY A 414 -37.52 -8.90 0.51
N ALA A 415 -37.50 -9.54 1.70
CA ALA A 415 -38.67 -10.22 2.26
C ALA A 415 -39.76 -9.21 2.72
N LEU A 416 -39.38 -7.98 3.06
CA LEU A 416 -40.31 -6.94 3.53
C LEU A 416 -40.79 -5.98 2.42
N ALA A 417 -40.12 -5.92 1.28
CA ALA A 417 -40.46 -5.01 0.19
C ALA A 417 -41.62 -5.56 -0.67
N GLU A 418 -42.77 -4.89 -0.61
CA GLU A 418 -43.97 -5.26 -1.37
C GLU A 418 -43.85 -4.89 -2.84
N ASP A 419 -43.21 -3.75 -3.15
CA ASP A 419 -43.09 -3.17 -4.49
C ASP A 419 -41.73 -3.42 -5.18
N SER A 420 -40.88 -4.25 -4.58
CA SER A 420 -39.52 -4.57 -5.06
C SER A 420 -38.51 -3.42 -5.05
N ARG A 421 -38.89 -2.20 -4.72
CA ARG A 421 -38.00 -1.04 -4.60
C ARG A 421 -37.50 -0.87 -3.18
N ILE A 422 -36.19 -0.83 -3.01
CA ILE A 422 -35.52 -0.80 -1.70
C ILE A 422 -34.48 0.32 -1.73
N GLY A 423 -34.54 1.22 -0.75
CA GLY A 423 -33.55 2.27 -0.59
C GLY A 423 -32.27 1.78 0.10
N TYR A 424 -31.14 2.29 -0.35
CA TYR A 424 -29.84 2.08 0.32
C TYR A 424 -29.06 3.38 0.41
N VAL A 425 -28.63 3.72 1.61
CA VAL A 425 -27.78 4.89 1.86
C VAL A 425 -26.37 4.43 2.20
N ALA A 426 -25.41 4.76 1.35
CA ALA A 426 -23.99 4.51 1.56
C ALA A 426 -23.28 5.74 2.15
N ASP A 427 -22.22 5.52 2.93
CA ASP A 427 -21.45 6.60 3.56
C ASP A 427 -20.54 7.33 2.58
N GLY A 428 -19.60 6.61 1.97
CA GLY A 428 -18.65 7.16 1.01
C GLY A 428 -17.97 6.08 0.17
N PRO A 429 -17.41 6.42 -0.99
CA PRO A 429 -16.76 5.48 -1.90
C PRO A 429 -15.36 5.06 -1.39
N ILE A 430 -15.33 4.35 -0.27
CA ILE A 430 -14.12 3.80 0.34
C ILE A 430 -14.06 2.28 0.12
N PHE A 431 -12.88 1.70 0.30
CA PHE A 431 -12.68 0.25 0.21
C PHE A 431 -13.69 -0.51 1.07
N GLY A 432 -14.29 -1.54 0.46
CA GLY A 432 -15.33 -2.36 1.08
C GLY A 432 -16.75 -1.79 1.00
N THR A 433 -16.97 -0.51 0.68
CA THR A 433 -18.33 0.04 0.55
C THR A 433 -19.08 -0.54 -0.63
N PRO A 434 -18.54 -0.66 -1.87
CA PRO A 434 -19.25 -1.34 -2.95
C PRO A 434 -19.55 -2.80 -2.64
N ALA A 435 -18.65 -3.50 -1.95
CA ALA A 435 -18.92 -4.86 -1.50
C ALA A 435 -20.12 -4.92 -0.54
N ALA A 436 -20.26 -3.95 0.37
CA ALA A 436 -21.40 -3.87 1.28
C ALA A 436 -22.72 -3.59 0.53
N ILE A 437 -22.71 -2.70 -0.47
CA ILE A 437 -23.85 -2.42 -1.34
C ILE A 437 -24.23 -3.65 -2.14
N ASN A 438 -23.26 -4.29 -2.78
CA ASN A 438 -23.47 -5.48 -3.60
C ASN A 438 -23.97 -6.66 -2.78
N ALA A 439 -23.41 -6.91 -1.60
CA ALA A 439 -23.87 -7.95 -0.69
C ALA A 439 -25.33 -7.71 -0.27
N PHE A 440 -25.71 -6.47 0.06
CA PHE A 440 -27.10 -6.11 0.35
C PHE A 440 -28.01 -6.38 -0.85
N ALA A 441 -27.61 -5.96 -2.05
CA ALA A 441 -28.37 -6.15 -3.27
C ALA A 441 -28.60 -7.65 -3.60
N LEU A 442 -27.55 -8.46 -3.42
CA LEU A 442 -27.62 -9.93 -3.60
C LEU A 442 -28.47 -10.60 -2.53
N GLY A 443 -28.41 -10.13 -1.27
CA GLY A 443 -29.26 -10.56 -0.18
C GLY A 443 -30.74 -10.26 -0.47
N ALA A 444 -31.05 -9.07 -0.96
CA ALA A 444 -32.41 -8.69 -1.35
C ALA A 444 -32.96 -9.57 -2.48
N GLN A 445 -32.14 -9.87 -3.50
CA GLN A 445 -32.53 -10.78 -4.58
C GLN A 445 -32.76 -12.22 -4.13
N LEU A 446 -32.14 -12.65 -3.04
CA LEU A 446 -32.35 -14.01 -2.50
C LEU A 446 -33.81 -14.23 -2.09
N THR A 447 -34.47 -13.22 -1.57
CA THR A 447 -35.85 -13.27 -1.06
C THR A 447 -36.87 -12.61 -1.97
N ASN A 448 -36.42 -11.63 -2.78
CA ASN A 448 -37.22 -10.99 -3.80
C ASN A 448 -36.41 -10.89 -5.10
N PRO A 449 -36.57 -11.82 -6.04
CA PRO A 449 -35.80 -11.84 -7.30
C PRO A 449 -35.95 -10.57 -8.18
N ARG A 450 -36.97 -9.75 -7.91
CA ARG A 450 -37.22 -8.50 -8.62
C ARG A 450 -36.69 -7.26 -7.88
N ALA A 451 -36.02 -7.45 -6.71
CA ALA A 451 -35.54 -6.33 -5.91
C ALA A 451 -34.60 -5.43 -6.70
N GLU A 452 -34.91 -4.14 -6.72
CA GLU A 452 -34.09 -3.06 -7.24
C GLU A 452 -33.68 -2.16 -6.08
N ILE A 453 -32.38 -1.83 -6.02
CA ILE A 453 -31.78 -1.05 -4.93
C ILE A 453 -31.55 0.37 -5.41
N GLU A 454 -32.30 1.33 -4.86
CA GLU A 454 -32.13 2.76 -5.09
C GLU A 454 -31.01 3.29 -4.18
N LEU A 455 -29.81 3.49 -4.78
CA LEU A 455 -28.61 3.91 -4.06
C LEU A 455 -28.51 5.43 -3.94
N ARG A 456 -28.28 5.91 -2.73
CA ARG A 456 -27.92 7.31 -2.41
C ARG A 456 -26.66 7.36 -1.56
N TRP A 457 -25.96 8.50 -1.58
CA TRP A 457 -24.71 8.68 -0.87
C TRP A 457 -24.80 9.86 0.10
N SER A 458 -24.58 9.59 1.38
CA SER A 458 -24.57 10.64 2.41
C SER A 458 -23.36 11.58 2.31
N CYS A 459 -22.31 11.16 1.59
CA CYS A 459 -21.16 12.00 1.26
C CYS A 459 -21.44 13.02 0.14
N CYS A 460 -22.57 12.90 -0.57
CA CYS A 460 -22.95 13.80 -1.67
C CYS A 460 -24.15 14.67 -1.34
N GLU A 461 -25.04 14.21 -0.45
CA GLU A 461 -26.27 14.94 -0.11
C GLU A 461 -26.66 14.79 1.37
N ALA A 462 -27.44 15.76 1.88
CA ALA A 462 -27.97 15.71 3.23
C ALA A 462 -29.26 14.89 3.31
N SER A 463 -29.44 14.13 4.40
CA SER A 463 -30.65 13.36 4.73
C SER A 463 -31.18 12.44 3.61
N PRO A 464 -30.33 11.64 2.94
CA PRO A 464 -30.73 10.82 1.80
C PRO A 464 -31.82 9.78 2.15
N ALA A 465 -31.84 9.24 3.37
CA ALA A 465 -32.86 8.28 3.81
C ALA A 465 -34.26 8.90 3.85
N ALA A 466 -34.36 10.12 4.38
CA ALA A 466 -35.65 10.86 4.42
C ALA A 466 -36.14 11.16 2.99
N ARG A 467 -35.26 11.55 2.09
CA ARG A 467 -35.61 11.80 0.68
C ARG A 467 -36.12 10.53 -0.02
N LEU A 468 -35.46 9.38 0.19
CA LEU A 468 -35.95 8.10 -0.35
C LEU A 468 -37.37 7.78 0.16
N ALA A 469 -37.66 8.07 1.45
CA ALA A 469 -38.98 7.88 2.02
C ALA A 469 -40.02 8.85 1.39
N GLU A 470 -39.65 10.11 1.16
CA GLU A 470 -40.48 11.10 0.45
C GLU A 470 -40.76 10.68 -1.01
N GLU A 471 -39.82 10.01 -1.66
CA GLU A 471 -39.98 9.41 -2.99
C GLU A 471 -40.84 8.13 -3.00
N GLY A 472 -41.37 7.75 -1.82
CA GLY A 472 -42.32 6.65 -1.64
C GLY A 472 -41.72 5.31 -1.30
N LEU A 473 -40.40 5.20 -1.08
CA LEU A 473 -39.79 3.95 -0.68
C LEU A 473 -40.15 3.60 0.76
N ARG A 474 -40.58 2.36 0.97
CA ARG A 474 -41.02 1.87 2.30
C ARG A 474 -39.95 1.15 3.07
N VAL A 475 -39.02 0.48 2.39
CA VAL A 475 -37.91 -0.27 3.00
C VAL A 475 -36.61 0.43 2.63
N ILE A 476 -35.89 0.92 3.64
CA ILE A 476 -34.67 1.73 3.43
C ILE A 476 -33.58 1.24 4.38
N CYS A 477 -32.45 0.81 3.82
CA CYS A 477 -31.22 0.62 4.58
C CYS A 477 -30.51 1.98 4.70
N ALA A 478 -30.71 2.64 5.82
CA ALA A 478 -30.05 3.89 6.19
C ALA A 478 -28.59 3.64 6.63
N ARG A 479 -27.92 4.71 7.04
CA ARG A 479 -26.57 4.60 7.60
C ARG A 479 -26.56 3.73 8.86
N ASP A 480 -25.46 3.02 9.08
CA ASP A 480 -25.35 2.13 10.25
C ASP A 480 -25.19 2.93 11.54
N LEU A 481 -24.43 4.00 11.46
CA LEU A 481 -24.19 4.96 12.53
C LEU A 481 -24.56 6.36 12.02
N PRO A 482 -25.57 7.02 12.61
CA PRO A 482 -25.98 8.35 12.17
C PRO A 482 -24.85 9.35 12.38
N GLY A 483 -24.60 10.20 11.37
CA GLY A 483 -23.64 11.29 11.43
C GLY A 483 -24.23 12.54 12.12
N SER A 484 -23.38 13.57 12.30
CA SER A 484 -23.85 14.89 12.74
C SER A 484 -24.77 15.47 11.67
N GLY A 485 -26.04 15.72 12.03
CA GLY A 485 -27.06 16.25 11.11
C GLY A 485 -28.02 15.20 10.54
N ASP A 486 -27.77 13.91 10.75
CA ASP A 486 -28.77 12.88 10.48
C ASP A 486 -29.78 12.78 11.63
N SER A 487 -31.07 12.48 11.30
CA SER A 487 -32.00 12.07 12.34
C SER A 487 -31.54 10.73 12.93
N PRO A 488 -31.44 10.62 14.27
CA PRO A 488 -31.02 9.39 14.93
C PRO A 488 -31.97 8.21 14.70
N ASP A 489 -33.17 8.47 14.20
CA ASP A 489 -34.18 7.45 13.91
C ASP A 489 -33.87 6.66 12.63
N TRP A 490 -33.18 7.29 11.68
CA TRP A 490 -32.74 6.62 10.45
C TRP A 490 -31.40 5.89 10.66
N ARG A 491 -31.48 4.62 11.04
CA ARG A 491 -30.27 3.78 11.25
C ARG A 491 -30.51 2.33 10.88
N GLY A 492 -29.55 1.71 10.20
CA GLY A 492 -29.66 0.33 9.72
C GLY A 492 -30.85 0.13 8.79
N LEU A 493 -31.53 -0.99 8.86
CA LEU A 493 -32.71 -1.28 8.05
C LEU A 493 -33.97 -0.72 8.70
N CYS A 494 -34.62 0.21 8.02
CA CYS A 494 -35.81 0.90 8.50
C CYS A 494 -37.02 0.65 7.60
N LEU A 495 -38.21 0.61 8.22
CA LEU A 495 -39.50 0.72 7.56
C LEU A 495 -40.01 2.16 7.68
N ALA A 496 -40.16 2.85 6.56
CA ALA A 496 -40.71 4.20 6.50
C ALA A 496 -42.23 4.14 6.73
N GLN A 497 -42.71 4.76 7.82
CA GLN A 497 -44.11 4.84 8.20
C GLN A 497 -44.55 6.30 8.35
N ASN A 498 -45.84 6.56 8.34
CA ASN A 498 -46.39 7.93 8.51
C ASN A 498 -45.96 8.59 9.83
N ALA A 499 -45.73 7.80 10.86
CA ALA A 499 -45.30 8.28 12.19
C ALA A 499 -43.77 8.45 12.32
N GLY A 500 -43.02 8.15 11.27
CA GLY A 500 -41.55 8.14 11.22
C GLY A 500 -40.98 6.75 10.93
N PRO A 501 -39.63 6.65 10.78
CA PRO A 501 -38.97 5.37 10.48
C PRO A 501 -39.01 4.43 11.70
N VAL A 502 -39.27 3.15 11.44
CA VAL A 502 -39.17 2.07 12.45
C VAL A 502 -38.00 1.18 12.09
N CYS A 503 -36.99 1.09 12.95
CA CYS A 503 -35.85 0.23 12.76
C CYS A 503 -36.28 -1.26 12.86
N ALA A 504 -35.91 -2.07 11.88
CA ALA A 504 -36.16 -3.50 11.83
C ALA A 504 -34.92 -4.34 12.17
N ALA A 505 -33.74 -3.90 11.76
CA ALA A 505 -32.48 -4.57 12.05
C ALA A 505 -31.29 -3.61 11.94
N LEU A 506 -30.22 -3.90 12.70
CA LEU A 506 -28.97 -3.13 12.71
C LEU A 506 -27.78 -4.04 12.44
N PRO A 507 -26.82 -3.65 11.60
CA PRO A 507 -25.55 -4.34 11.56
C PRO A 507 -24.73 -3.95 12.79
N VAL A 508 -23.92 -4.87 13.30
CA VAL A 508 -23.16 -4.69 14.54
C VAL A 508 -21.70 -5.01 14.29
N TRP A 509 -20.82 -4.12 14.75
CA TRP A 509 -19.39 -4.38 14.91
C TRP A 509 -19.12 -4.79 16.35
N ASN A 510 -18.70 -6.02 16.57
CA ASN A 510 -18.33 -6.53 17.89
C ASN A 510 -16.86 -6.25 18.20
N TRP A 511 -16.51 -4.98 18.42
CA TRP A 511 -15.13 -4.59 18.71
C TRP A 511 -14.55 -5.30 19.93
N GLY A 512 -15.38 -5.63 20.91
CA GLY A 512 -14.96 -6.39 22.09
C GLY A 512 -14.43 -7.77 21.70
N GLU A 513 -15.12 -8.50 20.83
CA GLU A 513 -14.67 -9.80 20.36
C GLU A 513 -13.33 -9.68 19.58
N VAL A 514 -13.19 -8.64 18.75
CA VAL A 514 -11.95 -8.34 18.05
C VAL A 514 -10.81 -8.10 19.03
N TYR A 515 -11.01 -7.23 20.02
CA TYR A 515 -9.98 -6.92 21.02
C TYR A 515 -9.61 -8.13 21.88
N ILE A 516 -10.60 -8.91 22.32
CA ILE A 516 -10.39 -10.10 23.14
C ILE A 516 -9.56 -11.13 22.37
N ARG A 517 -9.88 -11.41 21.10
CA ARG A 517 -9.13 -12.37 20.27
C ARG A 517 -7.70 -11.90 20.00
N LEU A 518 -7.51 -10.62 19.67
CA LEU A 518 -6.19 -10.05 19.44
C LEU A 518 -5.35 -10.06 20.73
N ALA A 519 -5.93 -9.68 21.87
CA ALA A 519 -5.24 -9.73 23.15
C ALA A 519 -4.87 -11.18 23.56
N ARG A 520 -5.77 -12.15 23.35
CA ARG A 520 -5.47 -13.58 23.57
C ARG A 520 -4.37 -14.10 22.66
N SER A 521 -4.37 -13.71 21.37
CA SER A 521 -3.31 -14.07 20.42
C SER A 521 -1.96 -13.51 20.88
N ILE A 522 -1.93 -12.24 21.31
CA ILE A 522 -0.71 -11.61 21.87
C ILE A 522 -0.22 -12.35 23.11
N LEU A 523 -1.11 -12.66 24.06
CA LEU A 523 -0.77 -13.39 25.29
C LEU A 523 -0.22 -14.80 25.02
N ARG A 524 -0.64 -15.45 23.91
CA ARG A 524 -0.14 -16.76 23.46
C ARG A 524 1.12 -16.68 22.60
N GLY A 525 1.66 -15.49 22.31
CA GLY A 525 2.84 -15.30 21.47
C GLY A 525 2.57 -15.27 19.94
N GLY A 526 1.32 -15.36 19.51
CA GLY A 526 0.95 -15.38 18.07
C GLY A 526 1.33 -14.10 17.29
N TRP A 527 1.62 -13.00 18.00
CA TRP A 527 2.15 -11.79 17.36
C TRP A 527 3.51 -12.01 16.70
N ASP A 528 4.40 -12.76 17.35
CA ASP A 528 5.80 -12.87 16.94
C ASP A 528 5.98 -13.80 15.73
N GLU A 529 5.06 -14.74 15.51
CA GLU A 529 5.11 -15.70 14.41
C GLU A 529 4.88 -15.05 13.03
N LEU A 530 4.04 -14.00 12.96
CA LEU A 530 3.65 -13.33 11.72
C LEU A 530 4.46 -12.05 11.42
N SER A 531 5.29 -11.59 12.35
CA SER A 531 5.74 -10.20 12.39
C SER A 531 6.88 -9.82 11.45
N ALA A 532 7.58 -10.76 10.85
CA ALA A 532 8.89 -10.42 10.26
C ALA A 532 8.81 -9.97 8.78
N VAL A 533 7.69 -10.16 8.07
CA VAL A 533 7.74 -10.16 6.60
C VAL A 533 6.53 -9.54 5.89
N ALA A 534 5.34 -9.51 6.50
CA ALA A 534 4.11 -9.07 5.84
C ALA A 534 3.38 -7.98 6.63
N ALA A 535 2.70 -7.09 5.92
CA ALA A 535 1.67 -6.23 6.52
C ALA A 535 0.45 -7.10 6.83
N VAL A 536 0.08 -7.24 8.10
CA VAL A 536 -1.05 -8.08 8.52
C VAL A 536 -2.28 -7.24 8.73
N ASN A 537 -3.35 -7.57 8.01
CA ASN A 537 -4.67 -6.97 8.13
C ASN A 537 -5.68 -8.02 8.60
N TYR A 538 -6.19 -7.86 9.80
CA TYR A 538 -7.27 -8.69 10.34
C TYR A 538 -8.61 -8.18 9.79
N TRP A 539 -9.22 -8.95 8.89
CA TRP A 539 -10.50 -8.61 8.28
C TRP A 539 -11.52 -9.71 8.56
N TRP A 540 -12.10 -9.66 9.76
CA TRP A 540 -12.91 -10.71 10.35
C TRP A 540 -14.41 -10.49 10.12
N GLY A 541 -15.15 -11.59 10.00
CA GLY A 541 -16.60 -11.63 9.75
C GLY A 541 -17.40 -12.38 10.79
N PHE A 542 -18.50 -13.00 10.36
CA PHE A 542 -19.40 -13.77 11.22
C PHE A 542 -18.71 -14.97 11.89
N ALA A 543 -17.87 -15.70 11.15
CA ALA A 543 -17.17 -16.88 11.68
C ALA A 543 -16.32 -16.55 12.92
N SER A 544 -15.76 -15.34 13.00
CA SER A 544 -14.99 -14.87 14.14
C SER A 544 -15.83 -14.16 15.21
N GLY A 545 -17.10 -13.87 14.94
CA GLY A 545 -17.94 -13.03 15.79
C GLY A 545 -17.66 -11.54 15.73
N ALA A 546 -16.78 -11.08 14.82
CA ALA A 546 -16.41 -9.66 14.68
C ALA A 546 -17.55 -8.78 14.16
N VAL A 547 -18.48 -9.36 13.42
CA VAL A 547 -19.69 -8.70 12.94
C VAL A 547 -20.94 -9.54 13.23
N ASP A 548 -22.08 -8.88 13.39
CA ASP A 548 -23.37 -9.52 13.60
C ASP A 548 -24.52 -8.63 13.10
N VAL A 549 -25.76 -9.10 13.26
CA VAL A 549 -27.00 -8.34 13.02
C VAL A 549 -27.88 -8.40 14.25
N GLN A 550 -28.25 -7.24 14.78
CA GLN A 550 -29.24 -7.11 15.83
C GLN A 550 -30.63 -6.98 15.22
N LEU A 551 -31.53 -7.88 15.57
CA LEU A 551 -32.93 -7.88 15.11
C LEU A 551 -33.81 -7.15 16.13
N MET A 552 -34.64 -6.19 15.66
CA MET A 552 -35.55 -5.44 16.50
C MET A 552 -36.86 -6.25 16.71
N GLU A 553 -37.60 -5.91 17.78
CA GLU A 553 -38.88 -6.55 18.09
C GLU A 553 -39.92 -6.37 16.98
N SER A 554 -39.83 -5.25 16.26
CA SER A 554 -40.68 -4.92 15.12
C SER A 554 -40.56 -5.86 13.91
N LEU A 555 -39.50 -6.69 13.85
CA LEU A 555 -39.28 -7.62 12.74
C LEU A 555 -40.24 -8.82 12.84
N PRO A 556 -40.99 -9.16 11.78
CA PRO A 556 -41.85 -10.35 11.74
C PRO A 556 -41.07 -11.68 11.92
N ASP A 557 -41.75 -12.73 12.36
CA ASP A 557 -41.15 -14.03 12.66
C ASP A 557 -40.53 -14.72 11.44
N GLY A 558 -41.12 -14.61 10.26
CA GLY A 558 -40.61 -15.22 9.03
C GLY A 558 -39.19 -14.71 8.67
N PRO A 559 -39.00 -13.41 8.47
CA PRO A 559 -37.65 -12.82 8.26
C PRO A 559 -36.67 -13.08 9.42
N ARG A 560 -37.15 -13.15 10.65
CA ARG A 560 -36.35 -13.48 11.84
C ARG A 560 -35.76 -14.90 11.75
N GLU A 561 -36.60 -15.88 11.40
CA GLU A 561 -36.17 -17.27 11.23
C GLU A 561 -35.23 -17.44 10.04
N LEU A 562 -35.49 -16.74 8.92
CA LEU A 562 -34.59 -16.71 7.77
C LEU A 562 -33.20 -16.23 8.16
N VAL A 563 -33.10 -15.09 8.91
CA VAL A 563 -31.82 -14.58 9.37
C VAL A 563 -31.11 -15.58 10.27
N ARG A 564 -31.83 -16.29 11.16
CA ARG A 564 -31.22 -17.32 12.00
C ARG A 564 -30.53 -18.41 11.17
N LEU A 565 -31.17 -18.87 10.08
CA LEU A 565 -30.62 -19.87 9.17
C LEU A 565 -29.43 -19.35 8.39
N LEU A 566 -29.57 -18.19 7.77
CA LEU A 566 -28.49 -17.57 6.97
C LEU A 566 -27.28 -17.21 7.84
N ARG A 567 -27.51 -16.72 9.08
CA ARG A 567 -26.44 -16.44 10.04
C ARG A 567 -25.64 -17.71 10.36
N ALA A 568 -26.32 -18.83 10.63
CA ALA A 568 -25.66 -20.10 10.89
C ALA A 568 -24.79 -20.52 9.68
N ALA A 569 -25.32 -20.44 8.48
CA ALA A 569 -24.59 -20.77 7.25
C ALA A 569 -23.35 -19.86 7.02
N LEU A 570 -23.46 -18.56 7.27
CA LEU A 570 -22.31 -17.63 7.22
C LEU A 570 -21.26 -17.95 8.29
N THR A 571 -21.70 -18.25 9.52
CA THR A 571 -20.80 -18.59 10.64
C THR A 571 -20.01 -19.86 10.39
N HIS A 572 -20.62 -20.85 9.75
CA HIS A 572 -19.96 -22.12 9.43
C HIS A 572 -19.23 -22.12 8.07
N GLY A 573 -19.23 -20.99 7.34
CA GLY A 573 -18.60 -20.88 6.03
C GLY A 573 -19.32 -21.66 4.92
N GLU A 574 -20.57 -22.08 5.14
CA GLU A 574 -21.40 -22.78 4.17
C GLU A 574 -22.01 -21.81 3.13
N LEU A 575 -22.07 -20.55 3.47
CA LEU A 575 -22.58 -19.46 2.62
C LEU A 575 -21.54 -18.35 2.51
N ALA A 576 -21.29 -17.91 1.27
CA ALA A 576 -20.56 -16.67 1.00
C ALA A 576 -21.38 -15.79 0.06
N PRO A 577 -21.60 -14.51 0.38
CA PRO A 577 -22.44 -13.61 -0.42
C PRO A 577 -22.08 -13.55 -1.90
N PHE A 578 -20.79 -13.64 -2.22
CA PHE A 578 -20.25 -13.50 -3.58
C PHE A 578 -19.95 -14.81 -4.30
N HIS A 579 -20.16 -15.98 -3.68
CA HIS A 579 -19.96 -17.27 -4.33
C HIS A 579 -21.20 -17.66 -5.14
N ARG A 580 -21.44 -16.91 -6.21
CA ARG A 580 -22.53 -17.09 -7.17
C ARG A 580 -22.26 -16.32 -8.44
N ARG A 581 -23.05 -16.59 -9.49
CA ARG A 581 -22.97 -15.76 -10.71
C ARG A 581 -23.43 -14.34 -10.43
N ILE A 582 -22.59 -13.36 -10.73
CA ILE A 582 -22.83 -11.94 -10.48
C ILE A 582 -22.53 -11.17 -11.77
N ALA A 583 -23.45 -10.34 -12.21
CA ALA A 583 -23.25 -9.38 -13.28
C ALA A 583 -23.30 -7.95 -12.71
N ASP A 584 -22.49 -7.06 -13.25
CA ASP A 584 -22.53 -5.65 -12.94
C ASP A 584 -23.63 -4.90 -13.71
N GLN A 585 -23.73 -3.59 -13.49
CA GLN A 585 -24.70 -2.70 -14.15
C GLN A 585 -24.56 -2.66 -15.68
N THR A 586 -23.39 -3.00 -16.23
CA THR A 586 -23.16 -3.06 -17.68
C THR A 586 -23.54 -4.42 -18.28
N GLY A 587 -23.82 -5.40 -17.43
CA GLY A 587 -24.07 -6.78 -17.82
C GLY A 587 -22.80 -7.64 -17.89
N ALA A 588 -21.63 -7.08 -17.60
CA ALA A 588 -20.38 -7.85 -17.52
C ALA A 588 -20.40 -8.81 -16.32
N VAL A 589 -19.95 -10.05 -16.53
CA VAL A 589 -19.90 -11.08 -15.48
C VAL A 589 -18.67 -10.87 -14.63
N GLN A 590 -18.86 -10.46 -13.39
CA GLN A 590 -17.80 -10.22 -12.39
C GLN A 590 -17.42 -11.50 -11.63
N ASN A 591 -18.35 -12.42 -11.45
CA ASN A 591 -18.10 -13.78 -10.99
C ASN A 591 -19.08 -14.74 -11.71
N ASP A 592 -18.59 -15.88 -12.20
CA ASP A 592 -19.39 -16.94 -12.82
C ASP A 592 -20.08 -17.85 -11.79
N GLY A 593 -19.63 -17.82 -10.55
CA GLY A 593 -20.11 -18.64 -9.44
C GLY A 593 -19.32 -19.93 -9.22
N GLU A 594 -18.30 -20.21 -10.01
CA GLU A 594 -17.47 -21.42 -9.86
C GLU A 594 -16.32 -21.21 -8.86
N ARG A 595 -15.96 -19.96 -8.58
CA ARG A 595 -14.86 -19.62 -7.66
C ARG A 595 -15.28 -18.68 -6.53
N TRP A 596 -14.55 -18.74 -5.44
CA TRP A 596 -14.62 -17.74 -4.39
C TRP A 596 -13.80 -16.52 -4.81
N LEU A 597 -14.36 -15.32 -4.60
CA LEU A 597 -13.58 -14.10 -4.75
C LEU A 597 -12.53 -14.01 -3.64
N ALA A 598 -11.31 -13.66 -4.00
CA ALA A 598 -10.28 -13.41 -3.01
C ALA A 598 -10.67 -12.22 -2.10
N PRO A 599 -10.23 -12.19 -0.83
CA PRO A 599 -10.51 -11.07 0.07
C PRO A 599 -10.17 -9.71 -0.51
N GLU A 600 -9.05 -9.61 -1.23
CA GLU A 600 -8.61 -8.40 -1.92
C GLU A 600 -9.57 -7.99 -3.03
N GLU A 601 -10.10 -8.94 -3.82
CA GLU A 601 -11.08 -8.67 -4.88
C GLU A 601 -12.38 -8.13 -4.28
N VAL A 602 -12.82 -8.67 -3.14
CA VAL A 602 -14.02 -8.19 -2.44
C VAL A 602 -13.78 -6.79 -1.88
N LEU A 603 -12.63 -6.56 -1.25
CA LEU A 603 -12.30 -5.28 -0.64
C LEU A 603 -12.19 -4.15 -1.67
N HIS A 604 -11.60 -4.44 -2.83
CA HIS A 604 -11.33 -3.47 -3.89
C HIS A 604 -12.41 -3.39 -4.96
N MET A 605 -13.61 -3.96 -4.71
CA MET A 605 -14.74 -3.81 -5.65
C MET A 605 -14.96 -2.33 -6.00
N ASP A 606 -14.98 -2.03 -7.28
CA ASP A 606 -15.22 -0.70 -7.88
C ASP A 606 -16.43 -0.67 -8.82
N TRP A 607 -17.25 -1.71 -8.76
CA TRP A 607 -18.45 -1.91 -9.55
C TRP A 607 -19.68 -2.22 -8.68
N LEU A 608 -20.88 -2.05 -9.24
CA LEU A 608 -22.16 -2.31 -8.58
C LEU A 608 -22.94 -3.40 -9.32
N CYS A 609 -23.71 -4.21 -8.57
CA CYS A 609 -24.56 -5.27 -9.12
C CYS A 609 -25.64 -4.70 -10.08
N ALA A 610 -26.04 -5.51 -11.05
CA ALA A 610 -27.02 -5.16 -12.09
C ALA A 610 -28.38 -4.66 -11.54
N ASN A 611 -28.77 -5.07 -10.33
CA ASN A 611 -30.00 -4.63 -9.68
C ASN A 611 -29.84 -3.38 -8.80
N VAL A 612 -28.68 -2.71 -8.81
CA VAL A 612 -28.46 -1.43 -8.13
C VAL A 612 -28.70 -0.29 -9.11
N ARG A 613 -29.50 0.69 -8.70
CA ARG A 613 -29.75 1.95 -9.42
C ARG A 613 -29.00 3.07 -8.73
N GLY A 614 -28.11 3.73 -9.47
CA GLY A 614 -27.18 4.75 -8.99
C GLY A 614 -25.75 4.44 -9.41
N SER A 615 -24.81 5.29 -9.07
CA SER A 615 -23.40 5.17 -9.45
C SER A 615 -22.50 5.40 -8.24
N ILE A 616 -21.24 4.98 -8.34
CA ILE A 616 -20.18 5.34 -7.39
C ILE A 616 -19.76 6.78 -7.69
N PRO A 617 -19.85 7.73 -6.73
CA PRO A 617 -19.58 9.14 -7.00
C PRO A 617 -18.09 9.40 -7.24
N GLN A 618 -17.81 10.36 -8.12
CA GLN A 618 -16.45 10.86 -8.32
C GLN A 618 -16.03 11.78 -7.17
N TYR A 619 -14.73 12.02 -7.04
CA TYR A 619 -14.19 12.78 -5.90
C TYR A 619 -14.68 14.23 -5.82
N ASP A 620 -14.92 14.87 -6.94
CA ASP A 620 -15.44 16.24 -7.05
C ASP A 620 -16.92 16.38 -6.67
N GLU A 621 -17.70 15.31 -6.78
CA GLU A 621 -19.10 15.23 -6.35
C GLU A 621 -19.25 15.16 -4.82
N LEU A 622 -18.16 14.88 -4.09
CA LEU A 622 -18.19 14.71 -2.64
C LEU A 622 -18.30 16.04 -1.89
N LEU A 623 -19.08 16.04 -0.84
CA LEU A 623 -19.08 17.13 0.14
C LEU A 623 -17.69 17.32 0.75
N PRO A 624 -17.26 18.56 1.02
CA PRO A 624 -15.91 18.84 1.53
C PRO A 624 -15.51 18.02 2.77
N MET A 625 -16.46 17.77 3.67
CA MET A 625 -16.21 17.01 4.90
C MET A 625 -15.93 15.51 4.68
N ALA A 626 -16.38 14.93 3.57
CA ALA A 626 -16.16 13.52 3.24
C ALA A 626 -14.80 13.27 2.53
N ARG A 627 -14.26 14.29 1.87
CA ARG A 627 -13.04 14.21 1.04
C ARG A 627 -11.80 13.69 1.77
N PRO A 628 -11.50 14.08 3.03
CA PRO A 628 -10.30 13.58 3.72
C PRO A 628 -10.31 12.06 3.89
N MET A 629 -11.45 11.47 4.27
CA MET A 629 -11.57 10.01 4.46
C MET A 629 -11.48 9.27 3.11
N VAL A 630 -12.16 9.77 2.08
CA VAL A 630 -12.11 9.16 0.74
C VAL A 630 -10.71 9.29 0.13
N ARG A 631 -9.95 10.35 0.42
CA ARG A 631 -8.55 10.46 0.02
C ARG A 631 -7.67 9.40 0.68
N LEU A 632 -7.96 9.04 1.91
CA LEU A 632 -7.16 8.08 2.68
C LEU A 632 -7.50 6.63 2.37
N LEU A 633 -8.79 6.29 2.25
CA LEU A 633 -9.31 4.93 2.05
C LEU A 633 -10.16 4.76 0.80
N GLY A 634 -10.28 5.80 -0.05
CA GLY A 634 -11.18 5.78 -1.19
C GLY A 634 -10.71 4.84 -2.30
N LEU A 635 -11.66 4.39 -3.09
CA LEU A 635 -11.42 3.59 -4.30
C LEU A 635 -10.48 4.30 -5.28
N TYR A 636 -10.44 5.63 -5.24
CA TYR A 636 -9.62 6.48 -6.10
C TYR A 636 -8.36 7.00 -5.42
N ARG A 637 -7.97 6.49 -4.26
CA ARG A 637 -6.82 7.01 -3.49
C ARG A 637 -5.51 7.01 -4.28
N GLU A 638 -5.34 6.06 -5.21
CA GLU A 638 -4.14 5.96 -6.04
C GLU A 638 -4.12 6.99 -7.18
N THR A 639 -5.30 7.48 -7.58
CA THR A 639 -5.47 8.48 -8.65
C THR A 639 -5.69 9.89 -8.11
N LEU A 640 -6.05 10.02 -6.82
CA LEU A 640 -6.27 11.32 -6.19
C LEU A 640 -4.95 12.00 -5.90
N GLN A 641 -4.79 13.19 -6.45
CA GLN A 641 -3.66 14.05 -6.13
C GLN A 641 -3.79 14.56 -4.68
N PRO A 642 -2.69 14.63 -3.91
CA PRO A 642 -2.71 15.26 -2.60
C PRO A 642 -3.08 16.73 -2.76
N GLU A 643 -3.94 17.25 -1.86
CA GLU A 643 -4.13 18.71 -1.78
C GLU A 643 -2.75 19.37 -1.64
N LYS A 644 -2.56 20.48 -2.34
CA LYS A 644 -1.33 21.28 -2.29
C LYS A 644 -0.93 21.49 -0.83
N ARG A 645 -0.12 20.61 -0.29
CA ARG A 645 0.73 21.00 0.83
C ARG A 645 1.63 22.06 0.22
N GLY A 646 1.59 23.27 0.77
CA GLY A 646 2.34 24.39 0.23
C GLY A 646 3.77 23.99 -0.14
N PRO A 647 4.42 24.65 -1.09
CA PRO A 647 5.64 24.18 -1.72
C PRO A 647 6.67 23.80 -0.66
N LEU A 648 6.91 22.50 -0.51
CA LEU A 648 7.91 21.91 0.40
C LEU A 648 9.33 22.01 -0.18
N LEU A 649 9.48 22.74 -1.31
CA LEU A 649 10.78 23.04 -1.95
C LEU A 649 11.18 24.49 -1.79
#